data_c0ce50fc01aff3fdfa7453cda772a34b
#
_entry.id   c0ce50fc01aff3fdfa7453cda772a34b
#
_cell.length_a   1.000
_cell.length_b   1.000
_cell.length_c   1.000
_cell.angle_alpha   90.00
_cell.angle_beta   90.00
_cell.angle_gamma   90.00
#
_symmetry.space_group_name_H-M   'P 1'
#
loop_
_entity.id
_entity.type
_entity.pdbx_description
1 polymer ?
#
loop_
_entity_poly.entity_id
_entity_poly.type
_entity_poly.pdbx_seq_one_letter_code
_entity_poly.pdbx_strand_id
1 'polypeptide(L)'
;MKSLRQRRLTDKAAHWVITLGGAATIFVILALFVFIFLEVYPLLKGAKVLKENSYSLHDNVVSVGVDEYQELACVMYKDGNVEFISLSDGTVLKKYDIAGLNGSLITHQDATNLPPHSSTSPGVNMVSHNQITPPLSPPSQGGGKTFSQITNLPSTTITSVSKDNNRLVLGTDGGRIITVSITFSESFDDGKRTVLPVVTEEEAVRIDDEKRAFECITSRKDDGTTVTAVSTEDSRLILKSTEIKETLLGEAESKEIKKDITNLVAQESGVEITSLALDLFMENLYVGSASGELFHINVRDRENPFLVEKTKVSDKAVTALGFLLGDVSLVVGDQGGGVNVWMQVRDEVSPSGWTLKNVHTLKSHLAPVVSIAPSTRDKGFVTAGSDGTIHLNHATSEQTLLYLQTKSTPTAIAFSPKANGILAVDSNSNLYQWDISNPHPETTLKTLFGAVWYEGYEKPEFVWQSTGGTDDFEPKLSLMPLIFGTIKGTLYAMLIAVPIGIFAALYTSQFLHKTLKSIKPVIEIMAALPSVILGFLAGLWLAPLMERIFPAIIVMPFFITFSIVIALLIWKILPVFGKGRYRHGAEALFLIPFIIGAAYASIQLSGIFESFFFGGDYRQWLLDVLGLKYDQRNAVVVGFAMGFAIIPLIFTISEDAISNVPGNLVSASLALGATPWQTAIRVVLPTASPGIFSAVMIGFGRAVGETMIVLMATGNTPIMDWNLFNGFRALAANIAVEIPEAPFGGTLYRVLFLAALLLFVTTFIVNTAAETVRHSMRQRYGKL
;
A
#
# COMPACT_ATOMS: atom_id res chain seq x y z
N MET A 1 -42.17 16.16 54.66
CA MET A 1 -42.81 16.05 53.32
C MET A 1 -42.32 17.21 52.47
N LYS A 2 -41.66 16.95 51.33
CA LYS A 2 -41.29 18.00 50.37
C LYS A 2 -42.56 18.61 49.78
N SER A 3 -42.65 19.96 49.75
CA SER A 3 -43.82 20.66 49.24
C SER A 3 -44.11 20.29 47.79
N LEU A 4 -45.37 20.31 47.36
CA LEU A 4 -45.79 20.05 45.95
C LEU A 4 -45.04 20.91 44.94
N ARG A 5 -44.60 22.12 45.35
CA ARG A 5 -43.80 23.04 44.55
C ARG A 5 -42.36 22.54 44.32
N GLN A 6 -41.74 21.94 45.33
CA GLN A 6 -40.42 21.32 45.25
C GLN A 6 -40.44 20.07 44.36
N ARG A 7 -41.47 19.23 44.44
CA ARG A 7 -41.59 18.05 43.55
C ARG A 7 -41.72 18.46 42.09
N ARG A 8 -42.55 19.47 41.78
CA ARG A 8 -42.66 20.00 40.39
C ARG A 8 -41.38 20.61 39.86
N LEU A 9 -40.58 21.27 40.72
CA LEU A 9 -39.30 21.83 40.34
C LEU A 9 -38.27 20.72 40.06
N THR A 10 -38.23 19.67 40.92
CA THR A 10 -37.33 18.52 40.68
C THR A 10 -37.74 17.75 39.43
N ASP A 11 -39.04 17.57 39.15
CA ASP A 11 -39.52 16.89 37.92
C ASP A 11 -39.13 17.69 36.66
N LYS A 12 -39.30 19.03 36.68
CA LYS A 12 -38.90 19.89 35.57
C LYS A 12 -37.35 19.87 35.38
N ALA A 13 -36.59 19.93 36.45
CA ALA A 13 -35.15 19.83 36.39
C ALA A 13 -34.69 18.46 35.85
N ALA A 14 -35.28 17.38 36.34
CA ALA A 14 -35.01 16.04 35.85
C ALA A 14 -35.35 15.89 34.36
N HIS A 15 -36.53 16.41 33.92
CA HIS A 15 -36.90 16.41 32.51
C HIS A 15 -35.86 17.17 31.65
N TRP A 16 -35.42 18.36 32.06
CA TRP A 16 -34.42 19.10 31.33
C TRP A 16 -33.06 18.39 31.28
N VAL A 17 -32.62 17.78 32.39
CA VAL A 17 -31.38 17.01 32.46
C VAL A 17 -31.42 15.79 31.51
N ILE A 18 -32.54 15.06 31.52
CA ILE A 18 -32.71 13.90 30.63
C ILE A 18 -32.76 14.33 29.16
N THR A 19 -33.51 15.41 28.85
CA THR A 19 -33.61 15.92 27.48
C THR A 19 -32.27 16.45 26.96
N LEU A 20 -31.54 17.21 27.79
CA LEU A 20 -30.18 17.71 27.44
C LEU A 20 -29.21 16.54 27.29
N GLY A 21 -29.23 15.56 28.19
CA GLY A 21 -28.38 14.36 28.06
C GLY A 21 -28.65 13.58 26.79
N GLY A 22 -29.93 13.36 26.45
CA GLY A 22 -30.31 12.67 25.20
C GLY A 22 -29.89 13.47 23.95
N ALA A 23 -30.16 14.79 23.95
CA ALA A 23 -29.74 15.66 22.85
C ALA A 23 -28.20 15.73 22.71
N ALA A 24 -27.47 15.81 23.84
CA ALA A 24 -26.02 15.79 23.84
C ALA A 24 -25.44 14.50 23.25
N THR A 25 -26.02 13.34 23.59
CA THR A 25 -25.60 12.05 23.04
C THR A 25 -25.76 12.00 21.52
N ILE A 26 -26.92 12.44 21.01
CA ILE A 26 -27.14 12.52 19.54
C ILE A 26 -26.15 13.49 18.89
N PHE A 27 -25.94 14.65 19.50
CA PHE A 27 -24.99 15.65 19.01
C PHE A 27 -23.55 15.10 18.94
N VAL A 28 -23.08 14.39 19.98
CA VAL A 28 -21.74 13.79 20.02
C VAL A 28 -21.56 12.75 18.92
N ILE A 29 -22.56 11.88 18.70
CA ILE A 29 -22.51 10.87 17.63
C ILE A 29 -22.46 11.56 16.25
N LEU A 30 -23.25 12.58 16.03
CA LEU A 30 -23.27 13.36 14.79
C LEU A 30 -21.94 14.12 14.58
N ALA A 31 -21.40 14.72 15.65
CA ALA A 31 -20.13 15.42 15.63
C ALA A 31 -18.97 14.45 15.32
N LEU A 32 -18.98 13.25 15.88
CA LEU A 32 -17.99 12.21 15.56
C LEU A 32 -18.05 11.80 14.08
N PHE A 33 -19.25 11.59 13.55
CA PHE A 33 -19.42 11.29 12.12
C PHE A 33 -18.88 12.41 11.23
N VAL A 34 -19.24 13.66 11.54
CA VAL A 34 -18.76 14.85 10.81
C VAL A 34 -17.24 14.95 10.91
N PHE A 35 -16.66 14.72 12.08
CA PHE A 35 -15.20 14.74 12.26
C PHE A 35 -14.51 13.68 11.38
N ILE A 36 -14.97 12.44 11.42
CA ILE A 36 -14.40 11.36 10.57
C ILE A 36 -14.54 11.73 9.09
N PHE A 37 -15.70 12.26 8.68
CA PHE A 37 -15.92 12.67 7.30
C PHE A 37 -14.98 13.81 6.86
N LEU A 38 -14.72 14.78 7.74
CA LEU A 38 -13.79 15.89 7.47
C LEU A 38 -12.35 15.40 7.28
N GLU A 39 -11.94 14.36 8.02
CA GLU A 39 -10.62 13.73 7.85
C GLU A 39 -10.52 12.92 6.55
N VAL A 40 -11.61 12.35 6.07
CA VAL A 40 -11.67 11.59 4.81
C VAL A 40 -11.77 12.53 3.59
N TYR A 41 -12.43 13.68 3.75
CA TYR A 41 -12.74 14.59 2.63
C TYR A 41 -11.53 14.97 1.76
N PRO A 42 -10.31 15.21 2.30
CA PRO A 42 -9.13 15.52 1.47
C PRO A 42 -8.72 14.41 0.48
N LEU A 43 -9.03 13.13 0.74
CA LEU A 43 -8.81 12.04 -0.23
C LEU A 43 -9.61 12.23 -1.53
N LEU A 44 -10.71 12.96 -1.45
CA LEU A 44 -11.59 13.23 -2.60
C LEU A 44 -11.17 14.50 -3.36
N LYS A 45 -10.18 15.25 -2.85
CA LYS A 45 -9.68 16.45 -3.51
C LYS A 45 -8.68 16.06 -4.59
N GLY A 46 -8.97 16.42 -5.83
CA GLY A 46 -8.02 16.30 -6.93
C GLY A 46 -6.83 17.26 -6.80
N ALA A 47 -5.83 17.05 -7.63
CA ALA A 47 -4.71 17.96 -7.79
C ALA A 47 -5.19 19.34 -8.26
N LYS A 48 -4.47 20.40 -7.87
CA LYS A 48 -4.77 21.77 -8.27
C LYS A 48 -3.50 22.59 -8.40
N VAL A 49 -3.54 23.57 -9.30
CA VAL A 49 -2.52 24.62 -9.42
C VAL A 49 -2.74 25.64 -8.32
N LEU A 50 -1.68 25.96 -7.57
CA LEU A 50 -1.69 27.01 -6.53
C LEU A 50 -1.19 28.33 -7.08
N LYS A 51 -0.16 28.30 -7.92
CA LYS A 51 0.50 29.47 -8.50
C LYS A 51 1.01 29.14 -9.90
N GLU A 52 0.94 30.08 -10.80
CA GLU A 52 1.50 30.01 -12.15
C GLU A 52 2.32 31.23 -12.42
N ASN A 53 3.55 31.05 -12.92
CA ASN A 53 4.43 32.13 -13.37
C ASN A 53 4.97 31.78 -14.76
N SER A 54 5.37 32.82 -15.50
CA SER A 54 6.10 32.63 -16.76
C SER A 54 7.19 33.69 -16.90
N TYR A 55 8.35 33.25 -17.41
CA TYR A 55 9.54 34.05 -17.60
C TYR A 55 10.05 33.89 -19.04
N SER A 56 10.61 34.91 -19.63
CA SER A 56 11.22 34.82 -20.95
C SER A 56 12.72 34.52 -20.81
N LEU A 57 13.18 33.50 -21.54
CA LEU A 57 14.56 33.05 -21.55
C LEU A 57 15.27 33.43 -22.85
N HIS A 58 16.55 33.11 -22.96
CA HIS A 58 17.28 33.09 -24.24
C HIS A 58 16.85 31.88 -25.09
N ASP A 59 17.09 31.91 -26.39
CA ASP A 59 16.70 30.85 -27.30
C ASP A 59 17.56 29.57 -27.12
N ASN A 60 16.98 28.44 -27.58
CA ASN A 60 17.65 27.12 -27.66
C ASN A 60 17.92 26.42 -26.33
N VAL A 61 16.92 26.35 -25.47
CA VAL A 61 16.96 25.54 -24.23
C VAL A 61 16.85 24.06 -24.54
N VAL A 62 17.75 23.25 -23.96
CA VAL A 62 17.81 21.78 -24.13
C VAL A 62 17.40 21.02 -22.86
N SER A 63 17.56 21.62 -21.68
CA SER A 63 17.17 20.98 -20.43
C SER A 63 16.80 22.01 -19.38
N VAL A 64 15.87 21.62 -18.48
CA VAL A 64 15.48 22.40 -17.31
C VAL A 64 15.51 21.54 -16.08
N GLY A 65 15.89 22.10 -14.95
CA GLY A 65 15.87 21.49 -13.63
C GLY A 65 15.38 22.48 -12.58
N VAL A 66 15.07 21.99 -11.39
CA VAL A 66 14.63 22.83 -10.27
C VAL A 66 15.18 22.27 -8.96
N ASP A 67 15.49 23.15 -8.02
CA ASP A 67 15.89 22.77 -6.67
C ASP A 67 14.68 22.21 -5.87
N GLU A 68 14.96 21.59 -4.74
CA GLU A 68 13.99 20.94 -3.89
C GLU A 68 12.88 21.89 -3.37
N TYR A 69 13.21 23.17 -3.22
CA TYR A 69 12.31 24.18 -2.65
C TYR A 69 11.63 25.08 -3.68
N GLN A 70 11.92 24.86 -4.98
CA GLN A 70 11.43 25.67 -6.10
C GLN A 70 11.80 27.16 -5.97
N GLU A 71 13.02 27.42 -5.49
CA GLU A 71 13.57 28.78 -5.41
C GLU A 71 14.38 29.11 -6.66
N LEU A 72 15.06 28.08 -7.25
CA LEU A 72 15.94 28.23 -8.40
C LEU A 72 15.57 27.28 -9.53
N ALA A 73 15.47 27.80 -10.75
CA ALA A 73 15.50 26.99 -11.97
C ALA A 73 16.94 26.92 -12.51
N CYS A 74 17.32 25.74 -12.94
CA CYS A 74 18.53 25.51 -13.71
C CYS A 74 18.14 25.34 -15.17
N VAL A 75 18.61 26.19 -16.05
CA VAL A 75 18.31 26.19 -17.50
C VAL A 75 19.59 25.96 -18.27
N MET A 76 19.60 24.93 -19.11
CA MET A 76 20.74 24.59 -19.97
C MET A 76 20.42 24.88 -21.42
N TYR A 77 21.33 25.56 -22.09
CA TYR A 77 21.21 25.96 -23.48
C TYR A 77 22.02 25.06 -24.39
N LYS A 78 21.68 25.04 -25.67
CA LYS A 78 22.30 24.21 -26.71
C LYS A 78 23.80 24.54 -26.94
N ASP A 79 24.21 25.76 -26.62
CA ASP A 79 25.59 26.23 -26.71
C ASP A 79 26.46 25.88 -25.49
N GLY A 80 25.89 25.23 -24.46
CA GLY A 80 26.57 24.85 -23.23
C GLY A 80 26.51 25.87 -22.11
N ASN A 81 25.83 26.98 -22.29
CA ASN A 81 25.55 27.90 -21.19
C ASN A 81 24.53 27.29 -20.21
N VAL A 82 24.78 27.45 -18.92
CA VAL A 82 23.87 27.07 -17.84
C VAL A 82 23.54 28.33 -17.03
N GLU A 83 22.25 28.64 -16.92
CA GLU A 83 21.75 29.78 -16.14
C GLU A 83 20.95 29.29 -14.94
N PHE A 84 21.22 29.90 -13.78
CA PHE A 84 20.43 29.70 -12.57
C PHE A 84 19.52 30.92 -12.36
N ILE A 85 18.23 30.69 -12.42
CA ILE A 85 17.19 31.71 -12.47
C ILE A 85 16.38 31.64 -11.20
N SER A 86 16.19 32.77 -10.51
CA SER A 86 15.29 32.87 -9.37
C SER A 86 13.83 32.72 -9.83
N LEU A 87 13.10 31.76 -9.26
CA LEU A 87 11.69 31.53 -9.55
C LEU A 87 10.74 32.51 -8.83
N SER A 88 11.30 33.42 -8.02
CA SER A 88 10.50 34.49 -7.38
C SER A 88 10.26 35.67 -8.28
N ASP A 89 11.26 36.06 -9.08
CA ASP A 89 11.27 37.28 -9.88
C ASP A 89 11.84 37.14 -11.31
N GLY A 90 12.32 35.94 -11.67
CA GLY A 90 12.88 35.64 -13.00
C GLY A 90 14.28 36.20 -13.24
N THR A 91 14.98 36.67 -12.19
CA THR A 91 16.34 37.19 -12.35
C THR A 91 17.38 36.10 -12.48
N VAL A 92 18.36 36.29 -13.34
CA VAL A 92 19.50 35.37 -13.49
C VAL A 92 20.49 35.62 -12.35
N LEU A 93 20.67 34.65 -11.46
CA LEU A 93 21.54 34.78 -10.30
C LEU A 93 22.99 34.37 -10.60
N LYS A 94 23.16 33.35 -11.42
CA LYS A 94 24.48 32.83 -11.78
C LYS A 94 24.47 32.25 -13.18
N LYS A 95 25.57 32.42 -13.89
CA LYS A 95 25.82 31.79 -15.18
C LYS A 95 27.05 30.92 -15.08
N TYR A 96 27.03 29.80 -15.78
CA TYR A 96 28.14 28.87 -15.91
C TYR A 96 28.28 28.45 -17.37
N ASP A 97 29.51 28.39 -17.88
CA ASP A 97 29.83 27.98 -19.24
C ASP A 97 30.58 26.64 -19.20
N ILE A 98 30.04 25.61 -19.89
CA ILE A 98 30.65 24.29 -19.94
C ILE A 98 31.93 24.34 -20.79
N ALA A 99 33.08 24.29 -20.14
CA ALA A 99 34.38 24.44 -20.74
C ALA A 99 34.71 23.34 -21.79
N GLY A 100 34.18 22.12 -21.60
CA GLY A 100 34.36 21.01 -22.53
C GLY A 100 33.78 21.25 -23.92
N LEU A 101 32.82 22.15 -24.09
CA LEU A 101 32.23 22.54 -25.37
C LEU A 101 33.08 23.62 -26.09
N ASN A 102 33.71 24.51 -25.34
CA ASN A 102 34.45 25.67 -25.89
C ASN A 102 35.93 25.43 -26.06
N GLY A 103 36.45 24.21 -25.78
CA GLY A 103 37.87 23.86 -25.98
C GLY A 103 38.85 24.56 -25.03
N SER A 104 38.39 25.23 -23.99
CA SER A 104 39.21 25.84 -22.96
C SER A 104 39.55 24.79 -21.88
N LEU A 105 40.86 24.55 -21.67
CA LEU A 105 41.35 23.76 -20.54
C LEU A 105 40.98 24.42 -19.22
N ILE A 106 40.31 23.68 -18.35
CA ILE A 106 39.95 24.13 -17.02
C ILE A 106 41.23 24.46 -16.23
N THR A 107 41.47 25.73 -15.95
CA THR A 107 42.44 26.11 -14.91
C THR A 107 41.70 26.13 -13.57
N HIS A 108 42.05 25.21 -12.67
CA HIS A 108 41.65 25.21 -11.29
C HIS A 108 42.07 26.51 -10.57
N GLN A 109 41.29 27.56 -10.65
CA GLN A 109 41.57 28.82 -9.97
C GLN A 109 40.34 29.54 -9.47
N ASP A 110 39.38 28.87 -8.78
CA ASP A 110 38.38 29.61 -8.00
C ASP A 110 37.85 28.86 -6.74
N ALA A 111 38.67 27.95 -6.19
CA ALA A 111 38.33 27.25 -4.94
C ALA A 111 38.98 27.87 -3.67
N THR A 112 39.56 29.07 -3.73
CA THR A 112 40.36 29.62 -2.61
C THR A 112 39.86 30.92 -2.01
N ASN A 113 38.61 31.32 -2.18
CA ASN A 113 38.06 32.48 -1.47
C ASN A 113 36.79 32.14 -0.64
N LEU A 114 36.94 31.23 0.30
CA LEU A 114 36.04 31.11 1.44
C LEU A 114 36.77 31.60 2.69
N PRO A 115 36.23 32.52 3.48
CA PRO A 115 36.85 32.97 4.73
C PRO A 115 36.89 31.82 5.75
N PRO A 116 37.93 31.73 6.61
CA PRO A 116 38.09 30.65 7.56
C PRO A 116 37.02 30.73 8.63
N HIS A 117 36.26 29.63 8.80
CA HIS A 117 35.29 29.50 9.86
C HIS A 117 35.95 29.53 11.24
N SER A 118 35.57 30.49 12.06
CA SER A 118 35.82 30.50 13.51
C SER A 118 34.91 29.49 14.19
N SER A 119 35.50 28.40 14.67
CA SER A 119 34.81 27.41 15.49
C SER A 119 34.70 27.87 16.92
N THR A 120 33.48 28.07 17.42
CA THR A 120 33.19 28.01 18.85
C THR A 120 31.94 27.14 19.02
N SER A 121 32.18 25.93 19.51
CA SER A 121 31.12 25.06 20.05
C SER A 121 31.46 24.66 21.48
N PRO A 122 30.52 24.58 22.38
CA PRO A 122 30.77 24.00 23.72
C PRO A 122 30.48 22.49 23.73
N GLY A 123 31.45 21.79 24.22
CA GLY A 123 31.70 20.46 24.60
C GLY A 123 30.59 19.42 24.85
N VAL A 124 30.90 18.23 24.38
CA VAL A 124 30.65 16.97 25.10
C VAL A 124 31.86 16.06 24.83
N ASN A 125 32.46 15.58 25.94
CA ASN A 125 33.59 14.65 25.98
C ASN A 125 33.23 13.25 25.46
N MET A 126 34.14 12.62 24.70
CA MET A 126 34.63 11.26 24.99
C MET A 126 35.87 10.90 24.13
N VAL A 127 36.95 10.74 24.84
CA VAL A 127 38.06 9.75 24.87
C VAL A 127 38.66 9.25 23.52
N SER A 128 39.86 9.79 23.33
CA SER A 128 41.14 9.28 22.84
C SER A 128 41.28 7.94 22.09
N HIS A 129 41.98 7.94 20.92
CA HIS A 129 43.34 7.37 20.86
C HIS A 129 44.14 7.91 19.67
N ASN A 130 45.39 8.15 19.95
CA ASN A 130 46.50 8.69 19.15
C ASN A 130 46.81 7.88 17.88
N GLN A 131 47.23 8.52 16.78
CA GLN A 131 48.61 8.51 16.40
C GLN A 131 48.96 9.56 15.32
N ILE A 132 50.08 10.19 15.53
CA ILE A 132 50.74 11.28 14.82
C ILE A 132 51.56 10.70 13.65
N THR A 133 51.52 11.31 12.48
CA THR A 133 52.63 11.30 11.54
C THR A 133 52.78 12.66 10.84
N PRO A 134 54.01 13.15 10.56
CA PRO A 134 54.31 14.54 10.23
C PRO A 134 54.27 14.83 8.73
N PRO A 135 54.33 16.12 8.31
CA PRO A 135 54.14 16.57 6.93
C PRO A 135 55.38 16.39 6.07
N LEU A 136 55.15 15.93 4.86
CA LEU A 136 56.18 15.88 3.79
C LEU A 136 56.27 17.21 3.02
N SER A 137 57.50 17.63 2.78
CA SER A 137 57.92 18.85 2.11
C SER A 137 57.58 18.86 0.61
N PRO A 138 57.44 20.03 -0.02
CA PRO A 138 57.11 20.14 -1.45
C PRO A 138 58.32 19.84 -2.36
N PRO A 139 58.14 19.22 -3.52
CA PRO A 139 59.18 19.08 -4.51
C PRO A 139 59.34 20.34 -5.37
N SER A 140 60.57 20.56 -5.72
CA SER A 140 61.16 21.67 -6.44
C SER A 140 60.68 21.89 -7.87
N GLN A 141 60.72 23.16 -8.28
CA GLN A 141 60.55 23.68 -9.63
C GLN A 141 61.43 22.99 -10.69
N GLY A 142 60.82 22.69 -11.82
CA GLY A 142 61.49 22.23 -13.01
C GLY A 142 60.74 22.54 -14.31
N GLY A 143 61.15 23.53 -15.02
CA GLY A 143 61.13 23.58 -16.47
C GLY A 143 59.86 23.95 -17.20
N GLY A 144 59.69 25.24 -17.52
CA GLY A 144 58.71 25.74 -18.46
C GLY A 144 58.78 25.11 -19.83
N LYS A 145 57.67 24.65 -20.37
CA LYS A 145 57.41 24.56 -21.81
C LYS A 145 56.16 25.37 -22.11
N THR A 146 56.43 26.50 -22.78
CA THR A 146 55.40 27.34 -23.44
C THR A 146 54.73 26.52 -24.53
N PHE A 147 53.46 26.17 -24.35
CA PHE A 147 52.59 25.73 -25.43
C PHE A 147 51.68 26.87 -25.84
N SER A 148 52.07 27.57 -26.87
CA SER A 148 51.23 28.46 -27.65
C SER A 148 50.71 27.68 -28.86
N GLN A 149 49.49 27.19 -28.79
CA GLN A 149 48.59 27.07 -29.94
C GLN A 149 47.18 26.95 -29.43
N ILE A 150 46.46 28.07 -29.41
CA ILE A 150 45.01 28.10 -29.34
C ILE A 150 44.53 27.61 -30.71
N THR A 151 44.25 26.35 -30.84
CA THR A 151 43.43 25.83 -31.94
C THR A 151 42.00 26.13 -31.59
N ASN A 152 41.38 27.06 -32.32
CA ASN A 152 39.93 27.23 -32.34
C ASN A 152 39.32 25.88 -32.79
N LEU A 153 38.89 25.06 -31.83
CA LEU A 153 38.00 23.93 -32.10
C LEU A 153 36.65 24.50 -32.52
N PRO A 154 36.00 23.95 -33.54
CA PRO A 154 34.63 24.36 -33.90
C PRO A 154 33.73 24.24 -32.67
N SER A 155 32.88 25.22 -32.47
CA SER A 155 31.87 25.23 -31.38
C SER A 155 31.02 23.96 -31.49
N THR A 156 31.15 23.08 -30.50
CA THR A 156 30.42 21.83 -30.43
C THR A 156 29.04 22.12 -29.82
N THR A 157 27.98 21.61 -30.41
CA THR A 157 26.63 21.83 -29.92
C THR A 157 26.04 20.59 -29.23
N ILE A 158 25.21 20.80 -28.20
CA ILE A 158 24.49 19.73 -27.51
C ILE A 158 23.33 19.26 -28.40
N THR A 159 23.28 17.95 -28.68
CA THR A 159 22.26 17.36 -29.53
C THR A 159 21.24 16.50 -28.71
N SER A 160 21.72 15.88 -27.63
CA SER A 160 20.90 15.03 -26.77
C SER A 160 21.31 15.13 -25.30
N VAL A 161 20.37 14.90 -24.38
CA VAL A 161 20.58 15.00 -22.92
C VAL A 161 19.96 13.80 -22.23
N SER A 162 20.75 13.15 -21.37
CA SER A 162 20.28 12.17 -20.40
C SER A 162 20.35 12.77 -18.99
N LYS A 163 19.27 12.63 -18.23
CA LYS A 163 19.20 13.10 -16.85
C LYS A 163 19.17 11.91 -15.89
N ASP A 164 20.08 11.90 -14.94
CA ASP A 164 20.19 10.90 -13.89
C ASP A 164 20.38 11.59 -12.54
N ASN A 165 19.32 11.77 -11.78
CA ASN A 165 19.29 12.58 -10.55
C ASN A 165 19.88 14.00 -10.78
N ASN A 166 21.00 14.28 -10.13
CA ASN A 166 21.73 15.56 -10.23
C ASN A 166 22.78 15.57 -11.34
N ARG A 167 22.86 14.50 -12.14
CA ARG A 167 23.86 14.30 -13.20
C ARG A 167 23.19 14.44 -14.57
N LEU A 168 23.74 15.30 -15.40
CA LEU A 168 23.36 15.48 -16.80
C LEU A 168 24.46 14.93 -17.68
N VAL A 169 24.14 14.07 -18.62
CA VAL A 169 25.06 13.55 -19.62
C VAL A 169 24.65 14.10 -20.98
N LEU A 170 25.49 14.85 -21.58
CA LEU A 170 25.25 15.63 -22.78
C LEU A 170 25.93 14.95 -23.98
N GLY A 171 25.11 14.61 -24.96
CA GLY A 171 25.60 14.15 -26.26
C GLY A 171 25.84 15.32 -27.20
N THR A 172 26.88 15.25 -28.03
CA THR A 172 27.30 16.35 -28.91
C THR A 172 27.25 15.95 -30.37
N ASP A 173 27.25 16.95 -31.24
CA ASP A 173 27.40 16.82 -32.71
C ASP A 173 28.78 16.29 -33.19
N GLY A 174 29.76 16.24 -32.28
CA GLY A 174 31.12 15.73 -32.55
C GLY A 174 31.40 14.34 -31.99
N GLY A 175 30.36 13.54 -31.63
CA GLY A 175 30.51 12.17 -31.12
C GLY A 175 31.17 12.07 -29.73
N ARG A 176 31.05 13.13 -28.93
CA ARG A 176 31.54 13.20 -27.54
C ARG A 176 30.40 13.25 -26.56
N ILE A 177 30.66 12.80 -25.33
CA ILE A 177 29.81 13.03 -24.18
C ILE A 177 30.50 13.91 -23.16
N ILE A 178 29.74 14.77 -22.50
CA ILE A 178 30.20 15.62 -21.41
C ILE A 178 29.27 15.35 -20.23
N THR A 179 29.81 15.13 -19.06
CA THR A 179 29.04 14.92 -17.85
C THR A 179 29.09 16.14 -16.96
N VAL A 180 27.94 16.64 -16.55
CA VAL A 180 27.80 17.80 -15.67
C VAL A 180 26.97 17.38 -14.48
N SER A 181 27.46 17.55 -13.27
CA SER A 181 26.71 17.33 -12.04
C SER A 181 26.32 18.67 -11.43
N ILE A 182 25.03 18.84 -11.16
CA ILE A 182 24.44 20.05 -10.60
C ILE A 182 23.85 19.69 -9.25
N THR A 183 24.39 20.29 -8.20
CA THR A 183 23.89 20.12 -6.83
C THR A 183 23.53 21.45 -6.23
N PHE A 184 22.58 21.46 -5.31
CA PHE A 184 22.16 22.66 -4.59
C PHE A 184 22.58 22.52 -3.12
N SER A 185 23.41 23.45 -2.63
CA SER A 185 23.81 23.54 -1.24
C SER A 185 22.97 24.58 -0.51
N GLU A 186 22.56 24.25 0.70
CA GLU A 186 21.81 25.17 1.56
C GLU A 186 22.74 25.91 2.51
N SER A 187 22.57 27.23 2.61
CA SER A 187 23.22 28.09 3.60
C SER A 187 22.17 28.84 4.40
N PHE A 188 22.39 29.00 5.67
CA PHE A 188 21.49 29.77 6.56
C PHE A 188 22.24 30.97 7.13
N ASP A 189 21.87 32.17 6.66
CA ASP A 189 22.36 33.45 7.16
C ASP A 189 21.22 34.18 7.90
N ASP A 190 21.44 34.56 9.14
CA ASP A 190 20.45 35.24 10.00
C ASP A 190 19.06 34.56 10.01
N GLY A 191 19.03 33.22 9.95
CA GLY A 191 17.80 32.43 9.91
C GLY A 191 17.08 32.46 8.55
N LYS A 192 17.64 33.10 7.54
CA LYS A 192 17.16 33.07 6.15
C LYS A 192 17.92 32.02 5.36
N ARG A 193 17.19 31.08 4.75
CA ARG A 193 17.78 30.08 3.86
C ARG A 193 18.17 30.72 2.54
N THR A 194 19.34 30.34 2.04
CA THR A 194 19.81 30.67 0.70
C THR A 194 20.27 29.38 0.02
N VAL A 195 19.77 29.12 -1.18
CA VAL A 195 20.14 27.97 -2.01
C VAL A 195 21.22 28.40 -3.00
N LEU A 196 22.37 27.71 -2.99
CA LEU A 196 23.50 27.99 -3.85
C LEU A 196 23.76 26.83 -4.80
N PRO A 197 23.77 27.05 -6.12
CA PRO A 197 24.07 26.01 -7.09
C PRO A 197 25.58 25.76 -7.16
N VAL A 198 25.95 24.47 -7.15
CA VAL A 198 27.31 23.98 -7.37
C VAL A 198 27.30 23.12 -8.62
N VAL A 199 28.13 23.48 -9.58
CA VAL A 199 28.29 22.78 -10.85
C VAL A 199 29.67 22.15 -10.89
N THR A 200 29.75 20.84 -11.19
CA THR A 200 31.01 20.12 -11.42
C THR A 200 30.92 19.46 -12.78
N GLU A 201 32.02 19.57 -13.55
CA GLU A 201 32.15 19.04 -14.90
C GLU A 201 33.15 17.91 -14.91
N GLU A 202 32.83 16.78 -15.55
CA GLU A 202 33.78 15.69 -15.81
C GLU A 202 34.42 15.90 -17.21
N GLU A 203 35.60 15.35 -17.42
CA GLU A 203 36.34 15.46 -18.71
C GLU A 203 35.51 14.88 -19.88
N ALA A 204 35.48 15.59 -21.00
CA ALA A 204 34.73 15.19 -22.19
C ALA A 204 35.32 13.89 -22.80
N VAL A 205 34.47 12.89 -22.97
CA VAL A 205 34.84 11.56 -23.46
C VAL A 205 34.30 11.34 -24.86
N ARG A 206 35.17 10.87 -25.80
CA ARG A 206 34.72 10.47 -27.14
C ARG A 206 34.18 9.07 -27.14
N ILE A 207 32.95 8.92 -27.65
CA ILE A 207 32.31 7.60 -27.83
C ILE A 207 32.33 7.19 -29.31
N ASP A 208 32.01 8.09 -30.23
CA ASP A 208 32.05 7.75 -31.65
C ASP A 208 33.32 8.26 -32.32
N ASP A 209 34.10 7.34 -32.91
CA ASP A 209 35.37 7.65 -33.58
C ASP A 209 35.15 8.34 -34.92
N GLU A 210 33.98 8.17 -35.55
CA GLU A 210 33.60 8.80 -36.80
C GLU A 210 32.99 10.21 -36.59
N LYS A 211 32.86 10.66 -35.35
CA LYS A 211 32.41 12.01 -34.94
C LYS A 211 30.95 12.33 -35.38
N ARG A 212 30.06 11.35 -35.38
CA ARG A 212 28.67 11.56 -35.72
C ARG A 212 27.88 12.18 -34.56
N ALA A 213 26.85 12.92 -34.87
CA ALA A 213 25.98 13.50 -33.88
C ALA A 213 25.15 12.38 -33.14
N PHE A 214 24.91 12.60 -31.85
CA PHE A 214 24.07 11.68 -31.06
C PHE A 214 22.63 12.17 -31.07
N GLU A 215 21.69 11.32 -31.52
CA GLU A 215 20.27 11.60 -31.50
C GLU A 215 19.66 11.29 -30.13
N CYS A 216 19.98 10.13 -29.55
CA CYS A 216 19.50 9.72 -28.25
C CYS A 216 20.68 9.32 -27.35
N ILE A 217 20.53 9.60 -26.07
CA ILE A 217 21.50 9.21 -25.04
C ILE A 217 20.76 8.78 -23.77
N THR A 218 21.24 7.71 -23.15
CA THR A 218 20.86 7.31 -21.79
C THR A 218 22.10 6.92 -21.01
N SER A 219 22.20 7.35 -19.76
CA SER A 219 23.37 7.05 -18.91
C SER A 219 22.95 6.91 -17.46
N ARG A 220 23.53 5.92 -16.78
CA ARG A 220 23.39 5.68 -15.35
C ARG A 220 24.73 5.49 -14.70
N LYS A 221 24.85 5.90 -13.44
CA LYS A 221 26.07 5.73 -12.63
C LYS A 221 25.69 5.23 -11.24
N ASP A 222 26.30 4.14 -10.83
CA ASP A 222 26.16 3.57 -9.49
C ASP A 222 27.47 2.91 -9.06
N ASP A 223 27.87 3.09 -7.81
CA ASP A 223 29.02 2.48 -7.12
C ASP A 223 30.29 2.32 -8.01
N GLY A 224 30.73 3.44 -8.61
CA GLY A 224 31.91 3.45 -9.46
C GLY A 224 31.71 2.90 -10.87
N THR A 225 30.56 2.33 -11.20
CA THR A 225 30.21 1.87 -12.55
C THR A 225 29.39 2.93 -13.27
N THR A 226 29.76 3.26 -14.49
CA THR A 226 28.95 4.12 -15.37
C THR A 226 28.64 3.38 -16.65
N VAL A 227 27.41 3.33 -17.05
CA VAL A 227 26.96 2.76 -18.32
C VAL A 227 26.24 3.83 -19.12
N THR A 228 26.64 3.99 -20.37
CA THR A 228 26.07 4.94 -21.30
C THR A 228 25.73 4.23 -22.61
N ALA A 229 24.52 4.39 -23.10
CA ALA A 229 24.13 3.97 -24.42
C ALA A 229 23.76 5.20 -25.25
N VAL A 230 24.27 5.26 -26.51
CA VAL A 230 24.01 6.35 -27.44
C VAL A 230 23.53 5.80 -28.78
N SER A 231 22.58 6.50 -29.42
CA SER A 231 22.28 6.29 -30.84
C SER A 231 22.82 7.44 -31.66
N THR A 232 23.37 7.13 -32.82
CA THR A 232 23.89 8.10 -33.77
C THR A 232 22.85 8.42 -34.86
N GLU A 233 23.04 9.49 -35.62
CA GLU A 233 22.15 9.94 -36.69
C GLU A 233 21.93 8.89 -37.81
N ASP A 234 22.81 7.91 -37.93
CA ASP A 234 22.64 6.74 -38.82
C ASP A 234 22.09 5.52 -38.12
N SER A 235 21.47 5.70 -36.93
CA SER A 235 20.81 4.68 -36.10
C SER A 235 21.74 3.56 -35.62
N ARG A 236 23.04 3.82 -35.45
CA ARG A 236 23.97 2.89 -34.74
C ARG A 236 23.76 3.01 -33.24
N LEU A 237 23.81 1.88 -32.56
CA LEU A 237 23.70 1.80 -31.10
C LEU A 237 25.01 1.40 -30.47
N ILE A 238 25.59 2.31 -29.70
CA ILE A 238 26.91 2.11 -29.06
C ILE A 238 26.71 2.08 -27.55
N LEU A 239 27.21 1.02 -26.91
CA LEU A 239 27.22 0.84 -25.45
C LEU A 239 28.66 1.11 -24.96
N LYS A 240 28.77 1.97 -23.95
CA LYS A 240 30.01 2.23 -23.21
C LYS A 240 29.80 1.95 -21.73
N SER A 241 30.69 1.16 -21.13
CA SER A 241 30.73 0.94 -19.69
C SER A 241 32.11 1.29 -19.15
N THR A 242 32.15 2.02 -18.05
CA THR A 242 33.38 2.33 -17.31
C THR A 242 33.19 1.86 -15.88
N GLU A 243 34.00 0.96 -15.39
CA GLU A 243 34.03 0.44 -14.03
C GLU A 243 35.32 0.88 -13.34
N ILE A 244 35.22 1.58 -12.24
CA ILE A 244 36.32 2.04 -11.43
C ILE A 244 36.33 1.23 -10.15
N LYS A 245 37.31 0.36 -9.94
CA LYS A 245 37.49 -0.42 -8.72
C LYS A 245 38.66 0.15 -7.92
N GLU A 246 38.43 0.55 -6.70
CA GLU A 246 39.49 0.81 -5.75
C GLU A 246 40.08 -0.51 -5.26
N THR A 247 41.34 -0.75 -5.54
CA THR A 247 42.03 -1.91 -4.99
C THR A 247 42.33 -1.70 -3.50
N LEU A 248 42.51 -2.78 -2.75
CA LEU A 248 42.88 -2.76 -1.32
C LEU A 248 44.15 -1.96 -1.01
N LEU A 249 44.96 -1.62 -2.04
CA LEU A 249 46.17 -0.84 -1.92
C LEU A 249 45.99 0.65 -2.28
N GLY A 250 44.75 1.09 -2.56
CA GLY A 250 44.41 2.48 -2.86
C GLY A 250 44.70 2.91 -4.30
N GLU A 251 45.06 1.99 -5.21
CA GLU A 251 45.15 2.27 -6.64
C GLU A 251 43.80 2.04 -7.30
N ALA A 252 43.30 3.04 -8.05
CA ALA A 252 42.06 2.91 -8.81
C ALA A 252 42.35 2.23 -10.16
N GLU A 253 41.82 1.03 -10.38
CA GLU A 253 41.90 0.37 -11.68
C GLU A 253 40.59 0.65 -12.44
N SER A 254 40.69 1.21 -13.65
CA SER A 254 39.51 1.46 -14.49
C SER A 254 39.44 0.46 -15.64
N LYS A 255 38.32 -0.26 -15.74
CA LYS A 255 37.98 -1.11 -16.88
C LYS A 255 37.01 -0.37 -17.78
N GLU A 256 37.37 -0.17 -19.03
CA GLU A 256 36.47 0.43 -20.03
C GLU A 256 36.10 -0.61 -21.09
N ILE A 257 34.80 -0.72 -21.37
CA ILE A 257 34.25 -1.57 -22.43
C ILE A 257 33.44 -0.68 -23.36
N LYS A 258 33.75 -0.70 -24.64
CA LYS A 258 32.99 -0.03 -25.70
C LYS A 258 32.57 -1.07 -26.72
N LYS A 259 31.28 -1.13 -27.03
CA LYS A 259 30.73 -2.11 -27.97
C LYS A 259 29.65 -1.51 -28.86
N ASP A 260 29.73 -1.79 -30.15
CA ASP A 260 28.65 -1.54 -31.10
C ASP A 260 27.67 -2.73 -31.02
N ILE A 261 26.42 -2.44 -30.66
CA ILE A 261 25.36 -3.42 -30.49
C ILE A 261 24.21 -3.22 -31.47
N THR A 262 24.44 -2.48 -32.53
CA THR A 262 23.45 -2.18 -33.58
C THR A 262 22.80 -3.44 -34.16
N ASN A 263 23.57 -4.52 -34.29
CA ASN A 263 23.07 -5.81 -34.78
C ASN A 263 21.96 -6.44 -33.94
N LEU A 264 21.82 -6.07 -32.67
CA LEU A 264 20.75 -6.58 -31.81
C LEU A 264 19.39 -5.93 -32.12
N VAL A 265 19.39 -4.74 -32.70
CA VAL A 265 18.21 -3.97 -33.07
C VAL A 265 17.94 -4.10 -34.59
N ALA A 266 18.99 -4.04 -35.40
CA ALA A 266 18.93 -4.01 -36.87
C ALA A 266 19.04 -5.42 -37.50
N GLN A 267 18.33 -6.43 -36.98
CA GLN A 267 18.20 -7.73 -37.66
C GLN A 267 17.46 -7.62 -39.01
N GLU A 268 16.69 -6.54 -39.19
CA GLU A 268 16.04 -6.14 -40.43
C GLU A 268 16.57 -4.75 -40.82
N SER A 269 17.06 -4.57 -42.05
CA SER A 269 17.61 -3.30 -42.50
C SER A 269 16.61 -2.14 -42.37
N GLY A 270 17.00 -1.10 -41.59
CA GLY A 270 16.31 0.18 -41.54
C GLY A 270 15.49 0.48 -40.29
N VAL A 271 15.82 -0.10 -39.13
CA VAL A 271 15.20 0.32 -37.85
C VAL A 271 15.79 1.65 -37.43
N GLU A 272 14.98 2.71 -37.45
CA GLU A 272 15.31 4.03 -36.92
C GLU A 272 15.08 4.04 -35.39
N ILE A 273 16.13 4.34 -34.61
CA ILE A 273 16.10 4.43 -33.15
C ILE A 273 15.62 5.83 -32.76
N THR A 274 14.56 5.91 -31.96
CA THR A 274 13.91 7.17 -31.60
C THR A 274 14.03 7.51 -30.11
N SER A 275 14.28 6.52 -29.27
CA SER A 275 14.39 6.74 -27.81
C SER A 275 15.14 5.62 -27.11
N LEU A 276 15.80 5.94 -25.99
CA LEU A 276 16.59 5.01 -25.17
C LEU A 276 16.23 5.17 -23.70
N ALA A 277 16.16 4.06 -22.96
CA ALA A 277 16.05 4.07 -21.50
C ALA A 277 16.88 2.93 -20.91
N LEU A 278 17.68 3.23 -19.88
CA LEU A 278 18.51 2.28 -19.14
C LEU A 278 18.00 2.22 -17.70
N ASP A 279 17.82 1.03 -17.14
CA ASP A 279 17.36 0.84 -15.78
C ASP A 279 18.42 1.23 -14.73
N LEU A 280 17.99 1.38 -13.47
CA LEU A 280 18.84 1.78 -12.33
C LEU A 280 19.99 0.80 -12.10
N PHE A 281 19.74 -0.49 -12.27
CA PHE A 281 20.75 -1.54 -12.09
C PHE A 281 21.69 -1.68 -13.28
N MET A 282 21.43 -0.90 -14.34
CA MET A 282 22.22 -0.92 -15.57
C MET A 282 22.28 -2.31 -16.22
N GLU A 283 21.25 -3.13 -16.03
CA GLU A 283 21.15 -4.49 -16.57
C GLU A 283 20.26 -4.57 -17.81
N ASN A 284 19.29 -3.65 -17.95
CA ASN A 284 18.28 -3.68 -19.01
C ASN A 284 18.26 -2.36 -19.77
N LEU A 285 18.53 -2.44 -21.06
CA LEU A 285 18.44 -1.33 -22.01
C LEU A 285 17.18 -1.51 -22.86
N TYR A 286 16.35 -0.49 -22.88
CA TYR A 286 15.16 -0.43 -23.74
C TYR A 286 15.37 0.55 -24.88
N VAL A 287 15.08 0.10 -26.10
CA VAL A 287 15.28 0.87 -27.33
C VAL A 287 13.95 1.00 -28.06
N GLY A 288 13.44 2.21 -28.19
CA GLY A 288 12.24 2.54 -28.95
C GLY A 288 12.56 2.84 -30.41
N SER A 289 11.65 2.45 -31.32
CA SER A 289 11.81 2.61 -32.76
C SER A 289 10.71 3.43 -33.40
N ALA A 290 11.01 3.96 -34.60
CA ALA A 290 10.03 4.64 -35.44
C ALA A 290 8.91 3.72 -35.93
N SER A 291 9.12 2.39 -35.93
CA SER A 291 8.08 1.39 -36.26
C SER A 291 7.11 1.12 -35.10
N GLY A 292 7.33 1.71 -33.91
CA GLY A 292 6.51 1.45 -32.71
C GLY A 292 6.81 0.14 -32.01
N GLU A 293 8.01 -0.38 -32.21
CA GLU A 293 8.55 -1.55 -31.53
C GLU A 293 9.48 -1.11 -30.40
N LEU A 294 9.50 -1.89 -29.33
CA LEU A 294 10.40 -1.75 -28.19
C LEU A 294 11.30 -2.99 -28.11
N PHE A 295 12.59 -2.79 -28.14
CA PHE A 295 13.59 -3.82 -27.99
C PHE A 295 14.10 -3.81 -26.55
N HIS A 296 14.02 -4.95 -25.86
CA HIS A 296 14.59 -5.16 -24.55
C HIS A 296 15.92 -5.92 -24.69
N ILE A 297 17.01 -5.27 -24.34
CA ILE A 297 18.38 -5.80 -24.45
C ILE A 297 18.91 -5.98 -23.05
N ASN A 298 19.35 -7.20 -22.70
CA ASN A 298 20.10 -7.43 -21.47
C ASN A 298 21.55 -7.02 -21.70
N VAL A 299 22.02 -6.09 -20.88
CA VAL A 299 23.35 -5.52 -20.92
C VAL A 299 24.14 -5.79 -19.63
N ARG A 300 23.69 -6.74 -18.78
CA ARG A 300 24.37 -7.14 -17.54
C ARG A 300 25.81 -7.64 -17.83
N ASP A 301 25.96 -8.51 -18.83
CA ASP A 301 27.26 -8.83 -19.39
C ASP A 301 27.61 -7.79 -20.47
N ARG A 302 28.49 -6.83 -20.14
CA ARG A 302 28.88 -5.75 -21.02
C ARG A 302 29.64 -6.23 -22.26
N GLU A 303 30.27 -7.40 -22.16
CA GLU A 303 31.04 -8.00 -23.27
C GLU A 303 30.11 -8.77 -24.23
N ASN A 304 29.01 -9.32 -23.73
CA ASN A 304 28.06 -10.13 -24.50
C ASN A 304 26.60 -9.73 -24.28
N PRO A 305 26.19 -8.49 -24.61
CA PRO A 305 24.79 -8.09 -24.54
C PRO A 305 23.97 -8.88 -25.55
N PHE A 306 22.71 -9.19 -25.19
CA PHE A 306 21.80 -9.94 -26.05
C PHE A 306 20.37 -9.41 -26.02
N LEU A 307 19.64 -9.58 -27.13
CA LEU A 307 18.23 -9.25 -27.20
C LEU A 307 17.41 -10.28 -26.41
N VAL A 308 16.64 -9.79 -25.43
CA VAL A 308 15.74 -10.61 -24.61
C VAL A 308 14.39 -10.77 -25.32
N GLU A 309 13.81 -9.63 -25.75
CA GLU A 309 12.46 -9.58 -26.30
C GLU A 309 12.31 -8.38 -27.26
N LYS A 310 11.49 -8.56 -28.30
CA LYS A 310 11.04 -7.51 -29.19
C LYS A 310 9.53 -7.45 -29.12
N THR A 311 8.96 -6.32 -28.68
CA THR A 311 7.51 -6.17 -28.44
C THR A 311 6.95 -4.98 -29.21
N LYS A 312 5.83 -5.18 -29.89
CA LYS A 312 5.07 -4.09 -30.51
C LYS A 312 4.29 -3.34 -29.43
N VAL A 313 4.68 -2.09 -29.13
CA VAL A 313 4.07 -1.28 -28.06
C VAL A 313 3.09 -0.23 -28.58
N SER A 314 3.23 0.20 -29.84
CA SER A 314 2.33 1.13 -30.51
C SER A 314 2.31 0.89 -32.02
N ASP A 315 1.24 1.35 -32.68
CA ASP A 315 1.18 1.40 -34.16
C ASP A 315 1.89 2.65 -34.73
N LYS A 316 2.36 3.54 -33.86
CA LYS A 316 3.07 4.76 -34.17
C LYS A 316 4.48 4.70 -33.62
N ALA A 317 5.38 5.59 -34.08
CA ALA A 317 6.72 5.70 -33.58
C ALA A 317 6.73 5.90 -32.05
N VAL A 318 7.62 5.22 -31.33
CA VAL A 318 7.90 5.49 -29.93
C VAL A 318 8.71 6.79 -29.86
N THR A 319 8.22 7.81 -29.22
CA THR A 319 8.86 9.14 -29.20
C THR A 319 9.53 9.49 -27.88
N ALA A 320 9.10 8.87 -26.78
CA ALA A 320 9.67 9.11 -25.46
C ALA A 320 9.60 7.85 -24.59
N LEU A 321 10.66 7.60 -23.83
CA LEU A 321 10.76 6.55 -22.81
C LEU A 321 11.19 7.17 -21.48
N GLY A 322 10.63 6.67 -20.39
CA GLY A 322 11.03 7.10 -19.05
C GLY A 322 10.65 6.05 -17.99
N PHE A 323 11.58 5.74 -17.11
CA PHE A 323 11.30 4.87 -15.98
C PHE A 323 10.64 5.65 -14.85
N LEU A 324 9.70 5.01 -14.14
CA LEU A 324 9.15 5.50 -12.89
C LEU A 324 10.05 5.12 -11.72
N LEU A 325 9.85 5.74 -10.58
CA LEU A 325 10.60 5.46 -9.34
C LEU A 325 10.74 3.95 -9.11
N GLY A 326 11.96 3.47 -8.86
CA GLY A 326 12.29 2.05 -8.69
C GLY A 326 12.58 1.31 -10.00
N ASP A 327 12.45 1.96 -11.14
CA ASP A 327 12.83 1.49 -12.51
C ASP A 327 12.24 0.12 -12.91
N VAL A 328 11.07 -0.26 -12.35
CA VAL A 328 10.31 -1.47 -12.72
C VAL A 328 9.31 -1.17 -13.83
N SER A 329 8.66 0.00 -13.76
CA SER A 329 7.65 0.45 -14.73
C SER A 329 8.27 1.41 -15.75
N LEU A 330 8.12 1.09 -17.02
CA LEU A 330 8.57 1.91 -18.16
C LEU A 330 7.37 2.64 -18.79
N VAL A 331 7.40 3.96 -18.80
CA VAL A 331 6.43 4.79 -19.52
C VAL A 331 6.86 4.90 -20.99
N VAL A 332 5.94 4.61 -21.88
CA VAL A 332 6.12 4.71 -23.32
C VAL A 332 5.19 5.78 -23.86
N GLY A 333 5.75 6.82 -24.46
CA GLY A 333 5.07 7.86 -25.21
C GLY A 333 5.21 7.63 -26.71
N ASP A 334 4.15 7.83 -27.48
CA ASP A 334 4.19 7.61 -28.93
C ASP A 334 3.82 8.86 -29.74
N GLN A 335 4.03 8.77 -31.05
CA GLN A 335 3.73 9.81 -32.03
C GLN A 335 2.24 10.09 -32.16
N GLY A 336 1.37 9.19 -31.72
CA GLY A 336 -0.08 9.38 -31.69
C GLY A 336 -0.57 10.10 -30.43
N GLY A 337 0.33 10.43 -29.51
CA GLY A 337 0.02 11.01 -28.21
C GLY A 337 -0.32 9.95 -27.13
N GLY A 338 -0.22 8.68 -27.44
CA GLY A 338 -0.46 7.59 -26.50
C GLY A 338 0.54 7.61 -25.35
N VAL A 339 0.07 7.34 -24.11
CA VAL A 339 0.87 7.23 -22.91
C VAL A 339 0.52 5.92 -22.22
N ASN A 340 1.42 4.96 -22.26
CA ASN A 340 1.23 3.62 -21.73
C ASN A 340 2.35 3.25 -20.77
N VAL A 341 2.03 2.49 -19.73
CA VAL A 341 3.00 1.98 -18.77
C VAL A 341 3.17 0.48 -18.96
N TRP A 342 4.41 0.08 -19.14
CA TRP A 342 4.80 -1.29 -19.41
C TRP A 342 5.68 -1.79 -18.27
N MET A 343 5.55 -3.06 -17.92
CA MET A 343 6.46 -3.72 -16.98
C MET A 343 6.68 -5.18 -17.35
N GLN A 344 7.77 -5.73 -16.86
CA GLN A 344 8.04 -7.16 -16.98
C GLN A 344 7.14 -7.93 -16.00
N VAL A 345 6.38 -8.88 -16.54
CA VAL A 345 5.48 -9.75 -15.80
C VAL A 345 5.96 -11.19 -15.96
N ARG A 346 5.95 -11.94 -14.87
CA ARG A 346 6.30 -13.35 -14.92
C ARG A 346 5.35 -14.11 -15.84
N ASP A 347 5.93 -14.87 -16.76
CA ASP A 347 5.19 -15.67 -17.73
C ASP A 347 5.90 -17.02 -17.92
N GLU A 348 5.29 -18.10 -17.43
CA GLU A 348 5.87 -19.45 -17.50
C GLU A 348 6.00 -19.98 -18.93
N VAL A 349 5.30 -19.38 -19.88
CA VAL A 349 5.33 -19.77 -21.30
C VAL A 349 6.51 -19.11 -22.03
N SER A 350 6.99 -17.96 -21.53
CA SER A 350 8.11 -17.24 -22.11
C SER A 350 9.44 -17.97 -21.89
N PRO A 351 10.34 -18.05 -22.87
CA PRO A 351 11.67 -18.66 -22.71
C PRO A 351 12.53 -17.99 -21.64
N SER A 352 12.34 -16.70 -21.39
CA SER A 352 13.02 -15.92 -20.34
C SER A 352 12.35 -16.05 -18.97
N GLY A 353 11.13 -16.64 -18.89
CA GLY A 353 10.28 -16.62 -17.70
C GLY A 353 9.60 -15.29 -17.44
N TRP A 354 9.83 -14.27 -18.27
CA TRP A 354 9.28 -12.92 -18.17
C TRP A 354 8.83 -12.41 -19.54
N THR A 355 7.83 -11.54 -19.55
CA THR A 355 7.36 -10.87 -20.77
C THR A 355 6.93 -9.45 -20.46
N LEU A 356 7.16 -8.54 -21.39
CA LEU A 356 6.78 -7.13 -21.26
C LEU A 356 5.29 -6.98 -21.57
N LYS A 357 4.51 -6.46 -20.61
CA LYS A 357 3.06 -6.25 -20.75
C LYS A 357 2.67 -4.80 -20.50
N ASN A 358 1.70 -4.31 -21.27
CA ASN A 358 1.03 -3.05 -20.96
C ASN A 358 0.14 -3.26 -19.74
N VAL A 359 0.42 -2.54 -18.66
CA VAL A 359 -0.29 -2.68 -17.39
C VAL A 359 -1.19 -1.50 -17.08
N HIS A 360 -0.83 -0.30 -17.54
CA HIS A 360 -1.64 0.89 -17.37
C HIS A 360 -1.68 1.71 -18.64
N THR A 361 -2.85 2.22 -18.97
CA THR A 361 -3.07 3.15 -20.09
C THR A 361 -3.62 4.45 -19.53
N LEU A 362 -2.96 5.55 -19.85
CA LEU A 362 -3.33 6.88 -19.38
C LEU A 362 -4.01 7.69 -20.49
N LYS A 363 -4.52 8.84 -20.16
CA LYS A 363 -5.16 9.70 -21.15
C LYS A 363 -4.14 10.23 -22.13
N SER A 364 -4.37 10.00 -23.40
CA SER A 364 -3.50 10.42 -24.51
C SER A 364 -3.52 11.94 -24.71
N HIS A 365 -2.39 12.47 -25.20
CA HIS A 365 -2.32 13.79 -25.84
C HIS A 365 -2.98 13.77 -27.22
N LEU A 366 -3.25 14.95 -27.77
CA LEU A 366 -3.78 15.07 -29.15
C LEU A 366 -2.66 15.06 -30.20
N ALA A 367 -1.40 15.15 -29.77
CA ALA A 367 -0.21 15.25 -30.59
C ALA A 367 0.93 14.39 -30.00
N PRO A 368 2.04 14.16 -30.71
CA PRO A 368 3.16 13.36 -30.24
C PRO A 368 3.62 13.70 -28.83
N VAL A 369 3.92 12.70 -28.02
CA VAL A 369 4.58 12.87 -26.72
C VAL A 369 6.03 13.19 -26.95
N VAL A 370 6.50 14.35 -26.51
CA VAL A 370 7.88 14.80 -26.74
C VAL A 370 8.82 14.60 -25.57
N SER A 371 8.27 14.55 -24.33
CA SER A 371 9.09 14.38 -23.14
C SER A 371 8.32 13.77 -21.97
N ILE A 372 9.02 13.03 -21.11
CA ILE A 372 8.53 12.42 -19.88
C ILE A 372 9.46 12.82 -18.74
N ALA A 373 8.89 13.32 -17.64
CA ALA A 373 9.62 13.64 -16.41
C ALA A 373 9.01 12.87 -15.23
N PRO A 374 9.67 11.81 -14.73
CA PRO A 374 9.17 11.02 -13.59
C PRO A 374 9.33 11.77 -12.26
N SER A 375 8.48 11.42 -11.28
CA SER A 375 8.63 11.79 -9.88
C SER A 375 9.76 11.00 -9.23
N THR A 376 10.44 11.63 -8.29
CA THR A 376 11.44 10.98 -7.42
C THR A 376 10.84 10.50 -6.09
N ARG A 377 9.51 10.62 -5.88
CA ARG A 377 8.85 10.30 -4.61
C ARG A 377 7.74 9.26 -4.71
N ASP A 378 7.10 9.17 -5.86
CA ASP A 378 5.93 8.33 -6.09
C ASP A 378 5.88 7.85 -7.55
N LYS A 379 4.83 7.13 -7.94
CA LYS A 379 4.60 6.69 -9.32
C LYS A 379 3.94 7.78 -10.19
N GLY A 380 4.04 9.04 -9.77
CA GLY A 380 3.66 10.21 -10.54
C GLY A 380 4.68 10.54 -11.63
N PHE A 381 4.24 11.17 -12.70
CA PHE A 381 5.11 11.66 -13.78
C PHE A 381 4.40 12.70 -14.63
N VAL A 382 5.18 13.53 -15.28
CA VAL A 382 4.71 14.58 -16.19
C VAL A 382 5.02 14.16 -17.61
N THR A 383 4.05 14.35 -18.51
CA THR A 383 4.23 14.18 -19.96
C THR A 383 3.93 15.47 -20.70
N ALA A 384 4.68 15.75 -21.75
CA ALA A 384 4.48 16.90 -22.62
C ALA A 384 4.12 16.45 -24.03
N GLY A 385 3.04 17.01 -24.59
CA GLY A 385 2.63 16.85 -25.97
C GLY A 385 3.16 17.98 -26.85
N SER A 386 3.44 17.70 -28.13
CA SER A 386 3.89 18.72 -29.08
C SER A 386 2.85 19.81 -29.38
N ASP A 387 1.59 19.60 -28.96
CA ASP A 387 0.51 20.58 -28.99
C ASP A 387 0.56 21.61 -27.86
N GLY A 388 1.58 21.56 -27.03
CA GLY A 388 1.73 22.43 -25.87
C GLY A 388 1.02 21.93 -24.61
N THR A 389 0.33 20.78 -24.67
CA THR A 389 -0.32 20.21 -23.47
C THR A 389 0.69 19.53 -22.58
N ILE A 390 0.53 19.72 -21.27
CA ILE A 390 1.31 19.03 -20.24
C ILE A 390 0.34 18.32 -19.30
N HIS A 391 0.53 17.01 -19.13
CA HIS A 391 -0.29 16.21 -18.24
C HIS A 391 0.52 15.78 -17.02
N LEU A 392 -0.03 16.00 -15.83
CA LEU A 392 0.43 15.35 -14.61
C LEU A 392 -0.33 14.04 -14.46
N ASN A 393 0.38 12.94 -14.49
CA ASN A 393 -0.16 11.58 -14.45
C ASN A 393 0.28 10.85 -13.20
N HIS A 394 -0.49 9.85 -12.78
CA HIS A 394 -0.09 8.86 -11.78
C HIS A 394 -0.36 7.45 -12.34
N ALA A 395 0.67 6.63 -12.41
CA ALA A 395 0.61 5.34 -13.11
C ALA A 395 -0.38 4.36 -12.46
N THR A 396 -0.17 4.01 -11.21
CA THR A 396 -0.93 2.99 -10.49
C THR A 396 -2.41 3.33 -10.36
N SER A 397 -2.74 4.61 -10.17
CA SER A 397 -4.14 5.06 -10.13
C SER A 397 -4.78 5.23 -11.51
N GLU A 398 -4.00 5.13 -12.59
CA GLU A 398 -4.40 5.35 -13.98
C GLU A 398 -5.09 6.71 -14.20
N GLN A 399 -4.62 7.75 -13.51
CA GLN A 399 -5.24 9.07 -13.57
C GLN A 399 -4.32 10.11 -14.20
N THR A 400 -4.91 10.96 -15.02
CA THR A 400 -4.36 12.27 -15.37
C THR A 400 -4.94 13.29 -14.40
N LEU A 401 -4.10 13.79 -13.52
CA LEU A 401 -4.47 14.59 -12.35
C LEU A 401 -4.64 16.07 -12.68
N LEU A 402 -3.79 16.58 -13.59
CA LEU A 402 -3.82 17.98 -14.06
C LEU A 402 -3.55 18.05 -15.56
N TYR A 403 -4.14 19.07 -16.18
CA TYR A 403 -3.92 19.49 -17.55
C TYR A 403 -3.39 20.92 -17.53
N LEU A 404 -2.18 21.11 -18.03
CA LEU A 404 -1.53 22.42 -18.13
C LEU A 404 -1.27 22.74 -19.60
N GLN A 405 -1.08 24.01 -19.94
CA GLN A 405 -0.90 24.44 -21.31
C GLN A 405 0.23 25.44 -21.44
N THR A 406 1.15 25.19 -22.36
CA THR A 406 2.15 26.16 -22.84
C THR A 406 1.66 26.85 -24.11
N LYS A 407 2.26 27.98 -24.48
CA LYS A 407 1.86 28.72 -25.68
C LYS A 407 2.34 28.06 -26.99
N SER A 408 3.42 27.29 -26.91
CA SER A 408 4.03 26.56 -28.03
C SER A 408 4.56 25.21 -27.57
N THR A 409 5.10 24.41 -28.48
CA THR A 409 5.62 23.07 -28.20
C THR A 409 6.64 23.08 -27.08
N PRO A 410 6.45 22.29 -26.00
CA PRO A 410 7.46 22.15 -24.94
C PRO A 410 8.75 21.50 -25.48
N THR A 411 9.89 22.08 -25.14
CA THR A 411 11.23 21.57 -25.47
C THR A 411 11.87 20.84 -24.29
N ALA A 412 11.59 21.27 -23.07
CA ALA A 412 12.09 20.64 -21.86
C ALA A 412 11.06 20.73 -20.74
N ILE A 413 10.96 19.69 -19.92
CA ILE A 413 10.13 19.64 -18.73
C ILE A 413 10.91 19.13 -17.53
N ALA A 414 10.51 19.56 -16.34
CA ALA A 414 11.02 19.03 -15.08
C ALA A 414 9.90 18.91 -14.06
N PHE A 415 9.96 17.85 -13.28
CA PHE A 415 9.10 17.65 -12.10
C PHE A 415 9.96 17.93 -10.86
N SER A 416 9.45 18.71 -9.92
CA SER A 416 10.22 19.08 -8.72
C SER A 416 10.50 17.85 -7.83
N PRO A 417 11.63 17.79 -7.10
CA PRO A 417 11.96 16.67 -6.25
C PRO A 417 10.91 16.36 -5.16
N LYS A 418 10.13 17.36 -4.73
CA LYS A 418 8.99 17.18 -3.78
C LYS A 418 7.67 16.84 -4.46
N ALA A 419 7.64 16.66 -5.77
CA ALA A 419 6.43 16.40 -6.56
C ALA A 419 5.32 17.47 -6.37
N ASN A 420 5.70 18.70 -6.06
CA ASN A 420 4.81 19.84 -5.80
C ASN A 420 5.02 21.01 -6.77
N GLY A 421 5.79 20.82 -7.85
CA GLY A 421 6.00 21.84 -8.87
C GLY A 421 6.38 21.23 -10.21
N ILE A 422 5.96 21.88 -11.28
CA ILE A 422 6.27 21.52 -12.66
C ILE A 422 6.90 22.73 -13.33
N LEU A 423 8.04 22.51 -14.01
CA LEU A 423 8.63 23.49 -14.91
C LEU A 423 8.55 22.98 -16.34
N ALA A 424 8.34 23.89 -17.27
CA ALA A 424 8.40 23.60 -18.69
C ALA A 424 8.98 24.79 -19.45
N VAL A 425 9.74 24.51 -20.49
CA VAL A 425 10.20 25.53 -21.44
C VAL A 425 9.60 25.22 -22.79
N ASP A 426 9.05 26.23 -23.45
CA ASP A 426 8.49 26.08 -24.79
C ASP A 426 9.48 26.47 -25.90
N SER A 427 9.14 26.18 -27.14
CA SER A 427 9.97 26.49 -28.32
C SER A 427 10.16 27.99 -28.58
N ASN A 428 9.40 28.85 -27.90
CA ASN A 428 9.54 30.32 -27.91
C ASN A 428 10.36 30.79 -26.71
N SER A 429 11.08 29.89 -26.02
CA SER A 429 11.94 30.19 -24.87
C SER A 429 11.19 30.86 -23.71
N ASN A 430 9.93 30.48 -23.47
CA ASN A 430 9.22 30.84 -22.26
C ASN A 430 9.35 29.73 -21.23
N LEU A 431 9.83 30.06 -20.04
CA LEU A 431 9.83 29.20 -18.87
C LEU A 431 8.50 29.37 -18.13
N TYR A 432 7.79 28.29 -17.96
CA TYR A 432 6.58 28.18 -17.15
C TYR A 432 6.89 27.49 -15.85
N GLN A 433 6.33 27.99 -14.75
CA GLN A 433 6.38 27.39 -13.43
C GLN A 433 4.95 27.24 -12.92
N TRP A 434 4.60 26.03 -12.50
CA TRP A 434 3.34 25.74 -11.79
C TRP A 434 3.65 25.14 -10.43
N ASP A 435 3.23 25.86 -9.37
CA ASP A 435 3.19 25.28 -8.03
C ASP A 435 1.90 24.47 -7.91
N ILE A 436 2.01 23.22 -7.54
CA ILE A 436 0.89 22.29 -7.51
C ILE A 436 0.67 21.73 -6.11
N SER A 437 -0.59 21.44 -5.80
CA SER A 437 -0.97 20.67 -4.62
C SER A 437 -1.59 19.37 -5.07
N ASN A 438 -0.92 18.27 -4.79
CA ASN A 438 -1.33 16.91 -5.15
C ASN A 438 -1.10 15.97 -3.95
N PRO A 439 -1.96 16.06 -2.90
CA PRO A 439 -1.67 15.43 -1.61
C PRO A 439 -1.83 13.90 -1.61
N HIS A 440 -2.68 13.33 -2.48
CA HIS A 440 -3.06 11.91 -2.46
C HIS A 440 -3.24 11.33 -3.87
N PRO A 441 -2.22 11.38 -4.75
CA PRO A 441 -2.34 10.97 -6.15
C PRO A 441 -2.64 9.47 -6.33
N GLU A 442 -2.24 8.65 -5.38
CA GLU A 442 -2.39 7.19 -5.37
C GLU A 442 -3.81 6.74 -5.01
N THR A 443 -4.65 7.62 -4.44
CA THR A 443 -5.97 7.24 -3.92
C THR A 443 -7.10 7.57 -4.88
N THR A 444 -7.82 6.54 -5.31
CA THR A 444 -9.03 6.65 -6.13
C THR A 444 -10.04 5.63 -5.66
N LEU A 445 -11.29 5.74 -6.11
CA LEU A 445 -12.27 4.69 -5.85
C LEU A 445 -11.83 3.34 -6.44
N LYS A 446 -11.09 3.37 -7.57
CA LYS A 446 -10.54 2.16 -8.21
C LYS A 446 -9.44 1.54 -7.33
N THR A 447 -8.49 2.32 -6.84
CA THR A 447 -7.38 1.79 -6.01
C THR A 447 -7.84 1.32 -4.64
N LEU A 448 -8.89 1.93 -4.07
CA LEU A 448 -9.43 1.56 -2.76
C LEU A 448 -10.37 0.34 -2.82
N PHE A 449 -11.15 0.17 -3.90
CA PHE A 449 -12.18 -0.86 -3.99
C PHE A 449 -12.08 -1.75 -5.24
N GLY A 450 -11.23 -1.44 -6.20
CA GLY A 450 -10.97 -2.24 -7.40
C GLY A 450 -9.70 -3.08 -7.27
N ALA A 451 -9.52 -4.02 -8.20
CA ALA A 451 -8.25 -4.70 -8.41
C ALA A 451 -7.29 -3.77 -9.17
N VAL A 452 -6.07 -3.68 -8.70
CA VAL A 452 -5.01 -2.84 -9.28
C VAL A 452 -3.82 -3.70 -9.65
N TRP A 453 -3.19 -3.40 -10.78
CA TRP A 453 -1.99 -4.09 -11.19
C TRP A 453 -0.77 -3.36 -10.62
N TYR A 454 -0.24 -3.87 -9.53
CA TYR A 454 0.96 -3.33 -8.91
C TYR A 454 2.23 -3.96 -9.50
N GLU A 455 3.34 -3.25 -9.38
CA GLU A 455 4.66 -3.77 -9.74
C GLU A 455 4.97 -5.08 -9.00
N GLY A 456 5.52 -6.05 -9.76
CA GLY A 456 5.86 -7.37 -9.24
C GLY A 456 4.69 -8.36 -9.12
N TYR A 457 3.47 -7.98 -9.56
CA TYR A 457 2.31 -8.87 -9.58
C TYR A 457 2.03 -9.38 -11.00
N GLU A 458 1.59 -10.63 -11.12
CA GLU A 458 1.30 -11.27 -12.41
C GLU A 458 -0.03 -10.79 -13.03
N LYS A 459 -0.93 -10.27 -12.20
CA LYS A 459 -2.27 -9.81 -12.59
C LYS A 459 -2.78 -8.74 -11.62
N PRO A 460 -3.85 -8.00 -11.98
CA PRO A 460 -4.51 -7.09 -11.05
C PRO A 460 -5.04 -7.81 -9.82
N GLU A 461 -4.71 -7.30 -8.62
CA GLU A 461 -5.10 -7.89 -7.34
C GLU A 461 -5.59 -6.84 -6.34
N PHE A 462 -6.32 -7.30 -5.31
CA PHE A 462 -6.68 -6.49 -4.16
C PHE A 462 -5.60 -6.66 -3.09
N VAL A 463 -4.82 -5.63 -2.85
CA VAL A 463 -3.69 -5.73 -1.93
C VAL A 463 -3.77 -4.66 -0.86
N TRP A 464 -3.55 -5.04 0.39
CA TRP A 464 -3.28 -4.13 1.49
C TRP A 464 -1.85 -4.33 1.98
N GLN A 465 -1.01 -3.34 1.75
CA GLN A 465 0.37 -3.27 2.24
C GLN A 465 0.72 -1.80 2.42
N SER A 466 0.70 -1.32 3.66
CA SER A 466 0.85 0.10 4.01
C SER A 466 2.29 0.57 4.10
N THR A 467 3.23 -0.35 4.37
CA THR A 467 4.65 -0.06 4.55
C THR A 467 5.52 -1.07 3.81
N GLY A 468 6.69 -0.64 3.37
CA GLY A 468 7.74 -1.44 2.75
C GLY A 468 9.10 -1.16 3.37
N GLY A 469 10.11 -1.91 2.95
CA GLY A 469 11.49 -1.81 3.45
C GLY A 469 12.42 -0.95 2.60
N THR A 470 11.94 -0.38 1.49
CA THR A 470 12.73 0.38 0.52
C THR A 470 12.10 1.76 0.29
N ASP A 471 12.92 2.74 -0.12
CA ASP A 471 12.47 4.12 -0.36
C ASP A 471 11.59 4.27 -1.62
N ASP A 472 11.69 3.32 -2.55
CA ASP A 472 10.89 3.23 -3.77
C ASP A 472 9.56 2.49 -3.59
N PHE A 473 9.27 2.07 -2.35
CA PHE A 473 8.05 1.32 -2.04
C PHE A 473 6.78 2.15 -2.26
N GLU A 474 5.84 1.59 -3.01
CA GLU A 474 4.51 2.15 -3.21
C GLU A 474 3.50 1.52 -2.22
N PRO A 475 2.80 2.32 -1.38
CA PRO A 475 1.75 1.82 -0.50
C PRO A 475 0.57 1.27 -1.30
N LYS A 476 0.12 0.05 -0.97
CA LYS A 476 -1.03 -0.61 -1.58
C LYS A 476 -2.19 -0.58 -0.58
N LEU A 477 -3.23 0.20 -0.87
CA LEU A 477 -4.24 0.59 0.12
C LEU A 477 -5.66 0.11 -0.25
N SER A 478 -5.80 -1.09 -0.84
CA SER A 478 -7.12 -1.65 -1.13
C SER A 478 -7.84 -2.04 0.17
N LEU A 479 -9.04 -1.49 0.38
CA LEU A 479 -9.89 -1.80 1.54
C LEU A 479 -10.63 -3.13 1.39
N MET A 480 -10.67 -3.72 0.19
CA MET A 480 -11.44 -4.94 -0.08
C MET A 480 -11.00 -6.14 0.75
N PRO A 481 -9.69 -6.45 0.94
CA PRO A 481 -9.28 -7.54 1.83
C PRO A 481 -9.70 -7.35 3.28
N LEU A 482 -9.74 -6.11 3.76
CA LEU A 482 -10.14 -5.76 5.12
C LEU A 482 -11.65 -5.88 5.33
N ILE A 483 -12.45 -5.44 4.34
CA ILE A 483 -13.91 -5.61 4.31
C ILE A 483 -14.25 -7.10 4.29
N PHE A 484 -13.60 -7.84 3.39
CA PHE A 484 -13.77 -9.29 3.28
C PHE A 484 -13.43 -10.00 4.59
N GLY A 485 -12.31 -9.69 5.21
CA GLY A 485 -11.89 -10.25 6.49
C GLY A 485 -12.88 -9.94 7.62
N THR A 486 -13.44 -8.73 7.67
CA THR A 486 -14.47 -8.35 8.63
C THR A 486 -15.73 -9.20 8.46
N ILE A 487 -16.19 -9.41 7.23
CA ILE A 487 -17.34 -10.26 6.92
C ILE A 487 -17.05 -11.72 7.26
N LYS A 488 -15.91 -12.24 6.85
CA LYS A 488 -15.45 -13.62 7.12
C LYS A 488 -15.43 -13.91 8.62
N GLY A 489 -14.78 -13.08 9.42
CA GLY A 489 -14.67 -13.25 10.86
C GLY A 489 -16.04 -13.19 11.55
N THR A 490 -16.85 -12.22 11.15
CA THR A 490 -18.23 -12.06 11.69
C THR A 490 -19.11 -13.27 11.38
N LEU A 491 -19.09 -13.77 10.13
CA LEU A 491 -19.91 -14.94 9.75
C LEU A 491 -19.50 -16.18 10.53
N TYR A 492 -18.21 -16.47 10.69
CA TYR A 492 -17.74 -17.65 11.43
C TYR A 492 -18.03 -17.54 12.92
N ALA A 493 -17.92 -16.38 13.52
CA ALA A 493 -18.30 -16.15 14.91
C ALA A 493 -19.81 -16.35 15.12
N MET A 494 -20.64 -15.80 14.23
CA MET A 494 -22.08 -15.92 14.31
C MET A 494 -22.59 -17.35 14.07
N LEU A 495 -21.92 -18.10 13.18
CA LEU A 495 -22.24 -19.51 12.93
C LEU A 495 -22.17 -20.35 14.22
N ILE A 496 -21.26 -20.00 15.13
CA ILE A 496 -21.07 -20.67 16.42
C ILE A 496 -21.97 -20.04 17.49
N ALA A 497 -22.00 -18.70 17.58
CA ALA A 497 -22.65 -17.98 18.67
C ALA A 497 -24.18 -18.05 18.62
N VAL A 498 -24.78 -17.97 17.43
CA VAL A 498 -26.23 -17.93 17.28
C VAL A 498 -26.91 -19.23 17.72
N PRO A 499 -26.54 -20.42 17.21
CA PRO A 499 -27.14 -21.66 17.64
C PRO A 499 -26.95 -21.91 19.14
N ILE A 500 -25.73 -21.75 19.64
CA ILE A 500 -25.42 -22.02 21.05
C ILE A 500 -26.19 -21.05 21.96
N GLY A 501 -26.19 -19.75 21.65
CA GLY A 501 -26.87 -18.71 22.43
C GLY A 501 -28.39 -18.94 22.48
N ILE A 502 -29.05 -19.24 21.34
CA ILE A 502 -30.46 -19.45 21.25
C ILE A 502 -30.88 -20.76 21.94
N PHE A 503 -30.16 -21.87 21.71
CA PHE A 503 -30.48 -23.13 22.35
C PHE A 503 -30.29 -23.07 23.88
N ALA A 504 -29.20 -22.44 24.33
CA ALA A 504 -29.00 -22.20 25.76
C ALA A 504 -30.14 -21.37 26.37
N ALA A 505 -30.56 -20.28 25.69
CA ALA A 505 -31.67 -19.44 26.12
C ALA A 505 -33.01 -20.22 26.18
N LEU A 506 -33.28 -21.03 25.15
CA LEU A 506 -34.49 -21.87 25.12
C LEU A 506 -34.46 -22.90 26.26
N TYR A 507 -33.32 -23.56 26.46
CA TYR A 507 -33.17 -24.55 27.53
C TYR A 507 -33.36 -23.92 28.92
N THR A 508 -32.67 -22.82 29.21
CA THR A 508 -32.74 -22.17 30.53
C THR A 508 -34.10 -21.57 30.83
N SER A 509 -34.80 -21.05 29.83
CA SER A 509 -36.15 -20.47 30.00
C SER A 509 -37.24 -21.52 30.16
N GLN A 510 -37.26 -22.59 29.33
CA GLN A 510 -38.39 -23.52 29.22
C GLN A 510 -38.18 -24.84 29.94
N PHE A 511 -36.97 -25.35 30.06
CA PHE A 511 -36.69 -26.69 30.55
C PHE A 511 -35.92 -26.74 31.88
N LEU A 512 -35.17 -25.66 32.23
CA LEU A 512 -34.35 -25.64 33.42
C LEU A 512 -35.19 -25.52 34.71
N HIS A 513 -34.92 -26.40 35.68
CA HIS A 513 -35.58 -26.36 36.99
C HIS A 513 -35.25 -25.05 37.75
N LYS A 514 -36.24 -24.54 38.52
CA LYS A 514 -36.12 -23.26 39.25
C LYS A 514 -34.87 -23.15 40.13
N THR A 515 -34.40 -24.25 40.75
CA THR A 515 -33.22 -24.30 41.61
C THR A 515 -31.90 -24.09 40.85
N LEU A 516 -31.86 -24.40 39.54
CA LEU A 516 -30.68 -24.28 38.71
C LEU A 516 -30.61 -22.95 37.92
N LYS A 517 -31.62 -22.07 38.10
CA LYS A 517 -31.66 -20.74 37.46
C LYS A 517 -30.49 -19.84 37.90
N SER A 518 -29.73 -20.22 38.93
CA SER A 518 -28.45 -19.57 39.31
C SER A 518 -27.33 -19.67 38.25
N ILE A 519 -27.55 -20.45 37.18
CA ILE A 519 -26.63 -20.50 36.03
C ILE A 519 -26.67 -19.20 35.20
N LYS A 520 -27.86 -18.51 35.15
CA LYS A 520 -28.00 -17.27 34.36
C LYS A 520 -26.96 -16.19 34.74
N PRO A 521 -26.74 -15.84 36.03
CA PRO A 521 -25.71 -14.89 36.42
C PRO A 521 -24.29 -15.31 36.02
N VAL A 522 -24.01 -16.62 35.97
CA VAL A 522 -22.65 -17.10 35.53
C VAL A 522 -22.42 -16.79 34.06
N ILE A 523 -23.44 -17.01 33.21
CA ILE A 523 -23.34 -16.67 31.76
C ILE A 523 -23.25 -15.15 31.56
N GLU A 524 -24.00 -14.37 32.36
CA GLU A 524 -23.94 -12.90 32.32
C GLU A 524 -22.56 -12.36 32.71
N ILE A 525 -21.91 -12.95 33.73
CA ILE A 525 -20.54 -12.57 34.13
C ILE A 525 -19.54 -12.87 33.00
N MET A 526 -19.74 -13.93 32.19
CA MET A 526 -18.89 -14.19 31.03
C MET A 526 -18.92 -13.04 30.02
N ALA A 527 -20.01 -12.30 29.89
CA ALA A 527 -20.08 -11.11 29.02
C ALA A 527 -19.19 -9.97 29.48
N ALA A 528 -18.78 -9.95 30.74
CA ALA A 528 -17.88 -8.93 31.32
C ALA A 528 -16.39 -9.23 31.10
N LEU A 529 -16.03 -10.39 30.52
CA LEU A 529 -14.65 -10.72 30.24
C LEU A 529 -14.06 -9.75 29.19
N PRO A 530 -12.88 -9.13 29.46
CA PRO A 530 -12.23 -8.25 28.51
C PRO A 530 -11.85 -9.01 27.23
N SER A 531 -12.18 -8.45 26.07
CA SER A 531 -11.90 -9.06 24.76
C SER A 531 -10.39 -9.25 24.53
N VAL A 532 -9.55 -8.39 25.12
CA VAL A 532 -8.09 -8.53 25.10
C VAL A 532 -7.62 -9.86 25.69
N ILE A 533 -8.17 -10.23 26.85
CA ILE A 533 -7.81 -11.50 27.52
C ILE A 533 -8.28 -12.68 26.68
N LEU A 534 -9.47 -12.61 26.10
CA LEU A 534 -9.97 -13.66 25.22
C LEU A 534 -9.12 -13.78 23.95
N GLY A 535 -8.71 -12.66 23.36
CA GLY A 535 -7.82 -12.65 22.19
C GLY A 535 -6.44 -13.24 22.51
N PHE A 536 -5.85 -12.85 23.64
CA PHE A 536 -4.58 -13.38 24.13
C PHE A 536 -4.67 -14.92 24.34
N LEU A 537 -5.69 -15.36 25.05
CA LEU A 537 -5.93 -16.78 25.29
C LEU A 537 -6.15 -17.55 23.98
N ALA A 538 -6.91 -16.96 23.05
CA ALA A 538 -7.18 -17.56 21.75
C ALA A 538 -5.91 -17.70 20.91
N GLY A 539 -5.07 -16.66 20.83
CA GLY A 539 -3.87 -16.68 20.01
C GLY A 539 -2.72 -17.51 20.58
N LEU A 540 -2.53 -17.54 21.90
CA LEU A 540 -1.39 -18.20 22.53
C LEU A 540 -1.69 -19.60 23.08
N TRP A 541 -2.93 -19.85 23.46
CA TRP A 541 -3.30 -21.15 24.04
C TRP A 541 -4.24 -21.94 23.14
N LEU A 542 -5.35 -21.34 22.70
CA LEU A 542 -6.37 -22.05 21.93
C LEU A 542 -5.86 -22.42 20.53
N ALA A 543 -5.13 -21.53 19.84
CA ALA A 543 -4.65 -21.80 18.49
C ALA A 543 -3.68 -22.99 18.42
N PRO A 544 -2.60 -23.08 19.26
CA PRO A 544 -1.74 -24.25 19.31
C PRO A 544 -2.47 -25.52 19.78
N LEU A 545 -3.43 -25.37 20.70
CA LEU A 545 -4.23 -26.49 21.15
C LEU A 545 -5.10 -27.05 20.02
N MET A 546 -5.83 -26.20 19.32
CA MET A 546 -6.68 -26.60 18.19
C MET A 546 -5.89 -27.23 17.06
N GLU A 547 -4.71 -26.72 16.76
CA GLU A 547 -3.80 -27.33 15.79
C GLU A 547 -3.44 -28.78 16.18
N ARG A 548 -3.12 -29.00 17.48
CA ARG A 548 -2.74 -30.32 17.98
C ARG A 548 -3.90 -31.32 18.00
N ILE A 549 -5.11 -30.87 18.33
CA ILE A 549 -6.28 -31.75 18.53
C ILE A 549 -7.30 -31.66 17.40
N PHE A 550 -6.96 -31.07 16.25
CA PHE A 550 -7.88 -30.86 15.14
C PHE A 550 -8.60 -32.15 14.68
N PRO A 551 -7.94 -33.29 14.49
CA PRO A 551 -8.61 -34.55 14.16
C PRO A 551 -9.64 -34.95 15.22
N ALA A 552 -9.32 -34.73 16.52
CA ALA A 552 -10.25 -34.98 17.61
C ALA A 552 -11.49 -34.08 17.56
N ILE A 553 -11.34 -32.80 17.17
CA ILE A 553 -12.46 -31.86 17.09
C ILE A 553 -13.50 -32.31 16.06
N ILE A 554 -13.07 -32.87 14.93
CA ILE A 554 -13.97 -33.42 13.90
C ILE A 554 -14.77 -34.60 14.43
N VAL A 555 -14.14 -35.46 15.20
CA VAL A 555 -14.76 -36.69 15.71
C VAL A 555 -15.53 -36.48 17.02
N MET A 556 -15.20 -35.45 17.79
CA MET A 556 -15.78 -35.13 19.10
C MET A 556 -17.32 -35.06 19.11
N PRO A 557 -18.04 -34.45 18.16
CA PRO A 557 -19.48 -34.43 18.12
C PRO A 557 -20.10 -35.82 18.07
N PHE A 558 -19.47 -36.74 17.35
CA PHE A 558 -19.94 -38.14 17.25
C PHE A 558 -19.75 -38.87 18.58
N PHE A 559 -18.59 -38.69 19.23
CA PHE A 559 -18.30 -39.30 20.54
C PHE A 559 -19.23 -38.76 21.64
N ILE A 560 -19.47 -37.42 21.64
CA ILE A 560 -20.41 -36.81 22.60
C ILE A 560 -21.80 -37.33 22.37
N THR A 561 -22.29 -37.38 21.14
CA THR A 561 -23.64 -37.89 20.83
C THR A 561 -23.79 -39.34 21.25
N PHE A 562 -22.80 -40.18 20.93
CA PHE A 562 -22.79 -41.59 21.33
C PHE A 562 -22.75 -41.76 22.86
N SER A 563 -21.95 -40.97 23.54
CA SER A 563 -21.87 -40.95 25.01
C SER A 563 -23.14 -40.53 25.68
N ILE A 564 -23.83 -39.50 25.13
CA ILE A 564 -25.15 -39.06 25.61
C ILE A 564 -26.18 -40.17 25.47
N VAL A 565 -26.21 -40.87 24.33
CA VAL A 565 -27.12 -42.02 24.14
C VAL A 565 -26.85 -43.12 25.18
N ILE A 566 -25.58 -43.47 25.40
CA ILE A 566 -25.18 -44.44 26.42
C ILE A 566 -25.63 -43.98 27.82
N ALA A 567 -25.34 -42.72 28.18
CA ALA A 567 -25.72 -42.16 29.47
C ALA A 567 -27.22 -42.23 29.71
N LEU A 568 -28.03 -41.87 28.70
CA LEU A 568 -29.48 -41.95 28.77
C LEU A 568 -30.02 -43.39 28.90
N LEU A 569 -29.35 -44.36 28.21
CA LEU A 569 -29.65 -45.77 28.35
C LEU A 569 -29.36 -46.26 29.79
N ILE A 570 -28.17 -45.90 30.30
CA ILE A 570 -27.78 -46.25 31.69
C ILE A 570 -28.77 -45.61 32.69
N TRP A 571 -29.13 -44.32 32.49
CA TRP A 571 -30.10 -43.64 33.32
C TRP A 571 -31.46 -44.38 33.37
N LYS A 572 -31.92 -44.93 32.25
CA LYS A 572 -33.19 -45.66 32.13
C LYS A 572 -33.13 -47.05 32.80
N ILE A 573 -31.97 -47.71 32.80
CA ILE A 573 -31.77 -49.09 33.32
C ILE A 573 -31.51 -49.05 34.81
N LEU A 574 -30.86 -48.06 35.38
CA LEU A 574 -30.53 -47.98 36.80
C LEU A 574 -31.71 -47.57 37.67
N PRO A 575 -32.30 -48.51 38.48
CA PRO A 575 -33.49 -48.20 39.30
C PRO A 575 -33.20 -47.29 40.50
N VAL A 576 -31.92 -47.08 40.83
CA VAL A 576 -31.43 -46.30 41.96
C VAL A 576 -31.83 -44.78 41.86
N PHE A 577 -31.91 -44.28 40.67
CA PHE A 577 -32.25 -42.87 40.41
C PHE A 577 -33.74 -42.61 40.15
N GLY A 578 -34.57 -43.65 40.14
CA GLY A 578 -35.96 -43.59 39.72
C GLY A 578 -37.00 -43.29 40.81
N LYS A 579 -36.64 -43.30 42.10
CA LYS A 579 -37.61 -43.12 43.23
C LYS A 579 -37.15 -41.97 44.12
N GLY A 580 -37.50 -40.73 43.75
CA GLY A 580 -37.25 -39.62 44.63
C GLY A 580 -37.45 -38.23 44.03
N ARG A 581 -37.56 -37.25 44.91
CA ARG A 581 -37.79 -35.79 44.68
C ARG A 581 -36.75 -35.11 43.76
N TYR A 582 -35.69 -35.82 43.36
CA TYR A 582 -34.54 -35.31 42.57
C TYR A 582 -34.60 -35.64 41.08
N ARG A 583 -35.73 -36.18 40.58
CA ARG A 583 -35.82 -36.69 39.20
C ARG A 583 -35.76 -35.60 38.11
N HIS A 584 -36.17 -34.38 38.40
CA HIS A 584 -36.16 -33.28 37.44
C HIS A 584 -34.93 -32.40 37.63
N GLY A 585 -33.97 -32.48 36.69
CA GLY A 585 -32.73 -31.73 36.69
C GLY A 585 -31.47 -32.55 37.03
N ALA A 586 -31.58 -33.69 37.73
CA ALA A 586 -30.43 -34.58 38.02
C ALA A 586 -29.89 -35.26 36.75
N GLU A 587 -30.73 -35.42 35.71
CA GLU A 587 -30.37 -35.94 34.40
C GLU A 587 -29.25 -35.09 33.76
N ALA A 588 -29.36 -33.76 33.83
CA ALA A 588 -28.34 -32.87 33.28
C ALA A 588 -26.99 -33.00 34.02
N LEU A 589 -26.99 -33.08 35.35
CA LEU A 589 -25.80 -33.31 36.17
C LEU A 589 -25.16 -34.68 35.89
N PHE A 590 -25.99 -35.71 35.62
CA PHE A 590 -25.48 -37.04 35.26
C PHE A 590 -24.83 -37.10 33.89
N LEU A 591 -25.26 -36.27 32.91
CA LEU A 591 -24.68 -36.21 31.57
C LEU A 591 -23.33 -35.55 31.55
N ILE A 592 -22.99 -34.61 32.45
CA ILE A 592 -21.74 -33.87 32.46
C ILE A 592 -20.48 -34.77 32.44
N PRO A 593 -20.33 -35.75 33.35
CA PRO A 593 -19.17 -36.63 33.35
C PRO A 593 -19.03 -37.45 32.06
N PHE A 594 -20.16 -37.83 31.43
CA PHE A 594 -20.13 -38.57 30.16
C PHE A 594 -19.69 -37.68 29.00
N ILE A 595 -20.15 -36.44 28.94
CA ILE A 595 -19.72 -35.46 27.94
C ILE A 595 -18.22 -35.17 28.09
N ILE A 596 -17.73 -34.91 29.32
CA ILE A 596 -16.32 -34.67 29.60
C ILE A 596 -15.49 -35.91 29.24
N GLY A 597 -15.95 -37.10 29.62
CA GLY A 597 -15.29 -38.38 29.30
C GLY A 597 -15.19 -38.62 27.79
N ALA A 598 -16.25 -38.32 27.03
CA ALA A 598 -16.26 -38.42 25.58
C ALA A 598 -15.31 -37.44 24.91
N ALA A 599 -15.31 -36.18 25.37
CA ALA A 599 -14.37 -35.18 24.88
C ALA A 599 -12.90 -35.57 25.16
N TYR A 600 -12.63 -36.05 26.38
CA TYR A 600 -11.30 -36.57 26.74
C TYR A 600 -10.90 -37.77 25.91
N ALA A 601 -11.79 -38.73 25.70
CA ALA A 601 -11.55 -39.91 24.86
C ALA A 601 -11.25 -39.51 23.42
N SER A 602 -11.99 -38.54 22.84
CA SER A 602 -11.72 -38.03 21.50
C SER A 602 -10.30 -37.45 21.36
N ILE A 603 -9.84 -36.72 22.38
CA ILE A 603 -8.48 -36.15 22.40
C ILE A 603 -7.42 -37.24 22.48
N GLN A 604 -7.59 -38.24 23.34
CA GLN A 604 -6.64 -39.35 23.49
C GLN A 604 -6.55 -40.24 22.23
N LEU A 605 -7.67 -40.37 21.51
CA LEU A 605 -7.76 -41.13 20.28
C LEU A 605 -7.37 -40.33 19.02
N SER A 606 -7.07 -39.04 19.17
CA SER A 606 -6.76 -38.15 18.06
C SER A 606 -5.69 -38.69 17.11
N GLY A 607 -4.56 -39.19 17.63
CA GLY A 607 -3.48 -39.73 16.83
C GLY A 607 -3.86 -40.99 16.02
N ILE A 608 -4.78 -41.82 16.57
CA ILE A 608 -5.29 -43.01 15.87
C ILE A 608 -6.18 -42.52 14.68
N PHE A 609 -7.05 -41.57 14.92
CA PHE A 609 -7.87 -40.99 13.85
C PHE A 609 -7.04 -40.29 12.79
N GLU A 610 -6.01 -39.57 13.18
CA GLU A 610 -5.08 -38.92 12.27
C GLU A 610 -4.37 -39.90 11.36
N SER A 611 -3.85 -41.00 11.94
CA SER A 611 -3.20 -42.05 11.18
C SER A 611 -4.17 -42.76 10.23
N PHE A 612 -5.41 -43.03 10.66
CA PHE A 612 -6.38 -43.79 9.87
C PHE A 612 -7.03 -42.98 8.75
N PHE A 613 -7.42 -41.71 9.02
CA PHE A 613 -8.15 -40.88 8.06
C PHE A 613 -7.28 -39.94 7.27
N PHE A 614 -6.14 -39.49 7.81
CA PHE A 614 -5.29 -38.43 7.25
C PHE A 614 -3.86 -38.91 6.96
N GLY A 615 -3.59 -40.19 7.01
CA GLY A 615 -2.27 -40.73 6.70
C GLY A 615 -1.14 -40.33 7.66
N GLY A 616 -1.48 -39.80 8.86
CA GLY A 616 -0.54 -39.41 9.90
C GLY A 616 -0.16 -37.95 9.99
N ASP A 617 -0.51 -37.13 8.99
CA ASP A 617 -0.42 -35.64 9.03
C ASP A 617 -1.63 -35.02 8.32
N TYR A 618 -2.61 -34.52 9.09
CA TYR A 618 -3.80 -33.92 8.54
C TYR A 618 -3.53 -32.62 7.78
N ARG A 619 -2.45 -31.88 8.09
CA ARG A 619 -2.10 -30.62 7.43
C ARG A 619 -1.62 -30.88 6.01
N GLN A 620 -0.75 -31.88 5.86
CA GLN A 620 -0.29 -32.33 4.56
C GLN A 620 -1.46 -32.87 3.73
N TRP A 621 -2.33 -33.68 4.36
CA TRP A 621 -3.53 -34.20 3.71
C TRP A 621 -4.48 -33.08 3.23
N LEU A 622 -4.69 -32.03 4.04
CA LEU A 622 -5.49 -30.87 3.66
C LEU A 622 -4.89 -30.16 2.44
N LEU A 623 -3.57 -30.03 2.39
CA LEU A 623 -2.88 -29.39 1.27
C LEU A 623 -2.96 -30.25 0.01
N ASP A 624 -2.65 -31.56 0.11
CA ASP A 624 -2.54 -32.45 -1.06
C ASP A 624 -3.91 -32.82 -1.66
N VAL A 625 -4.94 -33.00 -0.81
CA VAL A 625 -6.27 -33.45 -1.25
C VAL A 625 -7.23 -32.31 -1.52
N LEU A 626 -7.21 -31.27 -0.68
CA LEU A 626 -8.15 -30.17 -0.75
C LEU A 626 -7.50 -28.84 -1.24
N GLY A 627 -6.18 -28.79 -1.38
CA GLY A 627 -5.46 -27.56 -1.71
C GLY A 627 -5.53 -26.49 -0.61
N LEU A 628 -5.86 -26.88 0.64
CA LEU A 628 -6.09 -25.96 1.74
C LEU A 628 -4.87 -25.93 2.66
N LYS A 629 -4.18 -24.81 2.69
CA LYS A 629 -3.11 -24.55 3.66
C LYS A 629 -3.69 -24.33 5.05
N TYR A 630 -3.11 -24.95 6.06
CA TYR A 630 -3.48 -24.77 7.47
C TYR A 630 -2.52 -23.81 8.17
N ASP A 631 -3.01 -22.66 8.58
CA ASP A 631 -2.29 -21.72 9.44
C ASP A 631 -2.72 -21.92 10.91
N GLN A 632 -1.80 -21.84 11.87
CA GLN A 632 -2.10 -22.02 13.29
C GLN A 632 -3.12 -21.00 13.80
N ARG A 633 -2.96 -19.72 13.43
CA ARG A 633 -3.87 -18.63 13.75
C ARG A 633 -4.82 -18.41 12.58
N ASN A 634 -5.96 -19.02 12.62
CA ASN A 634 -6.89 -19.10 11.51
C ASN A 634 -8.32 -18.67 11.87
N ALA A 635 -9.18 -18.65 10.87
CA ALA A 635 -10.56 -18.19 11.03
C ALA A 635 -11.40 -19.10 11.95
N VAL A 636 -11.07 -20.38 12.10
CA VAL A 636 -11.76 -21.29 13.03
C VAL A 636 -11.48 -20.87 14.48
N VAL A 637 -10.21 -20.63 14.82
CA VAL A 637 -9.81 -20.18 16.17
C VAL A 637 -10.51 -18.87 16.53
N VAL A 638 -10.52 -17.91 15.59
CA VAL A 638 -11.21 -16.63 15.80
C VAL A 638 -12.71 -16.82 15.93
N GLY A 639 -13.33 -17.65 15.08
CA GLY A 639 -14.75 -17.96 15.14
C GLY A 639 -15.17 -18.52 16.51
N PHE A 640 -14.38 -19.42 17.09
CA PHE A 640 -14.62 -19.91 18.45
C PHE A 640 -14.44 -18.83 19.52
N ALA A 641 -13.34 -18.07 19.47
CA ALA A 641 -13.04 -17.05 20.48
C ALA A 641 -14.06 -15.89 20.44
N MET A 642 -14.35 -15.36 19.26
CA MET A 642 -15.39 -14.34 19.07
C MET A 642 -16.78 -14.89 19.39
N GLY A 643 -17.08 -16.12 18.94
CA GLY A 643 -18.32 -16.79 19.24
C GLY A 643 -18.54 -16.86 20.76
N PHE A 644 -17.55 -17.31 21.50
CA PHE A 644 -17.58 -17.37 22.96
C PHE A 644 -17.84 -16.01 23.62
N ALA A 645 -17.24 -14.93 23.09
CA ALA A 645 -17.46 -13.55 23.57
C ALA A 645 -18.87 -13.02 23.29
N ILE A 646 -19.52 -13.51 22.22
CA ILE A 646 -20.84 -13.03 21.76
C ILE A 646 -21.99 -13.88 22.32
N ILE A 647 -21.77 -15.18 22.61
CA ILE A 647 -22.75 -16.09 23.15
C ILE A 647 -23.55 -15.49 24.35
N PRO A 648 -22.90 -14.91 25.38
CA PRO A 648 -23.63 -14.37 26.54
C PRO A 648 -24.59 -13.26 26.15
N LEU A 649 -24.25 -12.41 25.20
CA LEU A 649 -25.10 -11.32 24.74
C LEU A 649 -26.35 -11.84 24.02
N ILE A 650 -26.15 -12.77 23.07
CA ILE A 650 -27.25 -13.40 22.34
C ILE A 650 -28.13 -14.19 23.31
N PHE A 651 -27.52 -14.93 24.25
CA PHE A 651 -28.18 -15.69 25.27
C PHE A 651 -29.12 -14.80 26.13
N THR A 652 -28.56 -13.75 26.73
CA THR A 652 -29.34 -12.91 27.69
C THR A 652 -30.53 -12.27 27.02
N ILE A 653 -30.36 -11.66 25.85
CA ILE A 653 -31.47 -10.98 25.15
C ILE A 653 -32.49 -12.00 24.62
N SER A 654 -32.06 -13.17 24.15
CA SER A 654 -32.93 -14.23 23.68
C SER A 654 -33.70 -14.87 24.84
N GLU A 655 -33.06 -15.09 26.00
CA GLU A 655 -33.68 -15.66 27.19
C GLU A 655 -34.75 -14.70 27.75
N ASP A 656 -34.44 -13.39 27.81
CA ASP A 656 -35.42 -12.38 28.20
C ASP A 656 -36.61 -12.35 27.22
N ALA A 657 -36.40 -12.44 25.92
CA ALA A 657 -37.44 -12.50 24.91
C ALA A 657 -38.36 -13.75 25.07
N ILE A 658 -37.74 -14.91 25.33
CA ILE A 658 -38.42 -16.17 25.51
C ILE A 658 -39.18 -16.20 26.84
N SER A 659 -38.60 -15.68 27.92
CA SER A 659 -39.22 -15.64 29.25
C SER A 659 -40.39 -14.66 29.33
N ASN A 660 -40.42 -13.64 28.48
CA ASN A 660 -41.50 -12.66 28.39
C ASN A 660 -42.74 -13.15 27.57
N VAL A 661 -42.70 -14.36 27.00
CA VAL A 661 -43.85 -14.93 26.32
C VAL A 661 -45.00 -15.15 27.33
N PRO A 662 -46.24 -14.66 27.05
CA PRO A 662 -47.36 -14.79 28.00
C PRO A 662 -47.62 -16.24 28.41
N GLY A 663 -47.61 -16.50 29.73
CA GLY A 663 -47.82 -17.85 30.30
C GLY A 663 -49.13 -18.50 29.93
N ASN A 664 -50.19 -17.72 29.64
CA ASN A 664 -51.49 -18.22 29.17
C ASN A 664 -51.36 -18.94 27.80
N LEU A 665 -50.53 -18.49 26.89
CA LEU A 665 -50.27 -19.15 25.60
C LEU A 665 -49.59 -20.52 25.80
N VAL A 666 -48.60 -20.57 26.71
CA VAL A 666 -47.91 -21.81 27.07
C VAL A 666 -48.87 -22.80 27.72
N SER A 667 -49.66 -22.33 28.71
CA SER A 667 -50.65 -23.16 29.42
C SER A 667 -51.76 -23.67 28.49
N ALA A 668 -52.24 -22.84 27.56
CA ALA A 668 -53.25 -23.23 26.58
C ALA A 668 -52.73 -24.33 25.64
N SER A 669 -51.48 -24.20 25.15
CA SER A 669 -50.83 -25.22 24.32
C SER A 669 -50.70 -26.57 25.04
N LEU A 670 -50.25 -26.55 26.29
CA LEU A 670 -50.13 -27.76 27.12
C LEU A 670 -51.50 -28.38 27.44
N ALA A 671 -52.54 -27.56 27.69
CA ALA A 671 -53.91 -28.01 27.94
C ALA A 671 -54.57 -28.73 26.73
N LEU A 672 -54.14 -28.32 25.50
CA LEU A 672 -54.53 -28.98 24.25
C LEU A 672 -53.76 -30.29 23.99
N GLY A 673 -52.87 -30.71 24.89
CA GLY A 673 -52.12 -31.98 24.82
C GLY A 673 -50.79 -31.87 24.10
N ALA A 674 -50.28 -30.67 23.79
CA ALA A 674 -48.96 -30.50 23.24
C ALA A 674 -47.90 -30.86 24.27
N THR A 675 -46.81 -31.49 23.82
CA THR A 675 -45.63 -31.73 24.67
C THR A 675 -44.90 -30.43 24.99
N PRO A 676 -44.11 -30.35 26.07
CA PRO A 676 -43.26 -29.16 26.35
C PRO A 676 -42.39 -28.76 25.19
N TRP A 677 -41.81 -29.72 24.46
CA TRP A 677 -41.00 -29.46 23.26
C TRP A 677 -41.83 -28.89 22.11
N GLN A 678 -43.03 -29.44 21.85
CA GLN A 678 -43.91 -28.92 20.82
C GLN A 678 -44.34 -27.48 21.14
N THR A 679 -44.67 -27.20 22.41
CA THR A 679 -45.01 -25.87 22.89
C THR A 679 -43.88 -24.91 22.73
N ALA A 680 -42.65 -25.30 23.10
CA ALA A 680 -41.45 -24.49 22.94
C ALA A 680 -41.19 -24.10 21.47
N ILE A 681 -41.24 -25.06 20.55
CA ILE A 681 -40.93 -24.83 19.12
C ILE A 681 -42.07 -24.15 18.37
N ARG A 682 -43.34 -24.51 18.65
CA ARG A 682 -44.46 -24.04 17.83
C ARG A 682 -45.20 -22.81 18.40
N VAL A 683 -45.01 -22.51 19.69
CA VAL A 683 -45.69 -21.38 20.36
C VAL A 683 -44.67 -20.38 20.88
N VAL A 684 -43.75 -20.82 21.72
CA VAL A 684 -42.82 -19.91 22.42
C VAL A 684 -41.82 -19.29 21.45
N LEU A 685 -41.13 -20.11 20.65
CA LEU A 685 -40.08 -19.65 19.74
C LEU A 685 -40.62 -18.68 18.67
N PRO A 686 -41.73 -18.94 17.98
CA PRO A 686 -42.32 -17.98 17.04
C PRO A 686 -42.78 -16.68 17.71
N THR A 687 -43.36 -16.74 18.90
CA THR A 687 -43.80 -15.55 19.65
C THR A 687 -42.62 -14.70 20.11
N ALA A 688 -41.50 -15.33 20.52
CA ALA A 688 -40.27 -14.66 20.93
C ALA A 688 -39.37 -14.23 19.75
N SER A 689 -39.67 -14.64 18.51
CA SER A 689 -38.79 -14.45 17.33
C SER A 689 -38.37 -13.00 17.09
N PRO A 690 -39.18 -11.94 17.32
CA PRO A 690 -38.71 -10.57 17.14
C PRO A 690 -37.59 -10.18 18.13
N GLY A 691 -37.68 -10.71 19.37
CA GLY A 691 -36.63 -10.48 20.38
C GLY A 691 -35.36 -11.27 20.10
N ILE A 692 -35.53 -12.54 19.68
CA ILE A 692 -34.38 -13.37 19.28
C ILE A 692 -33.66 -12.78 18.07
N PHE A 693 -34.42 -12.29 17.08
CA PHE A 693 -33.80 -11.60 15.92
C PHE A 693 -33.01 -10.36 16.35
N SER A 694 -33.57 -9.58 17.30
CA SER A 694 -32.84 -8.43 17.87
C SER A 694 -31.53 -8.86 18.55
N ALA A 695 -31.56 -9.96 19.31
CA ALA A 695 -30.39 -10.51 19.98
C ALA A 695 -29.27 -10.88 18.96
N VAL A 696 -29.65 -11.56 17.88
CA VAL A 696 -28.74 -11.95 16.81
C VAL A 696 -28.14 -10.73 16.14
N MET A 697 -28.93 -9.70 15.84
CA MET A 697 -28.45 -8.49 15.17
C MET A 697 -27.52 -7.63 16.06
N ILE A 698 -27.81 -7.55 17.35
CA ILE A 698 -26.93 -6.87 18.32
C ILE A 698 -25.60 -7.65 18.43
N GLY A 699 -25.66 -8.98 18.48
CA GLY A 699 -24.47 -9.84 18.42
C GLY A 699 -23.67 -9.65 17.15
N PHE A 700 -24.34 -9.54 16.00
CA PHE A 700 -23.69 -9.26 14.71
C PHE A 700 -22.98 -7.89 14.73
N GLY A 701 -23.65 -6.84 15.18
CA GLY A 701 -23.03 -5.51 15.29
C GLY A 701 -21.78 -5.50 16.17
N ARG A 702 -21.79 -6.26 17.29
CA ARG A 702 -20.61 -6.46 18.13
C ARG A 702 -19.51 -7.23 17.41
N ALA A 703 -19.84 -8.28 16.66
CA ALA A 703 -18.88 -9.08 15.92
C ALA A 703 -18.15 -8.27 14.83
N VAL A 704 -18.88 -7.41 14.11
CA VAL A 704 -18.30 -6.54 13.07
C VAL A 704 -17.28 -5.56 13.64
N GLY A 705 -17.52 -5.05 14.85
CA GLY A 705 -16.63 -4.10 15.53
C GLY A 705 -15.55 -4.75 16.41
N GLU A 706 -15.46 -6.10 16.46
CA GLU A 706 -14.48 -6.76 17.32
C GLU A 706 -13.06 -6.54 16.82
N THR A 707 -12.24 -5.98 17.68
CA THR A 707 -10.88 -5.55 17.35
C THR A 707 -9.82 -6.48 17.92
N MET A 708 -9.85 -6.70 19.25
CA MET A 708 -8.73 -7.31 19.96
C MET A 708 -8.65 -8.82 19.80
N ILE A 709 -9.80 -9.50 19.74
CA ILE A 709 -9.81 -10.94 19.51
C ILE A 709 -9.30 -11.23 18.09
N VAL A 710 -9.76 -10.47 17.10
CA VAL A 710 -9.30 -10.61 15.72
C VAL A 710 -7.79 -10.33 15.64
N LEU A 711 -7.34 -9.20 16.17
CA LEU A 711 -5.92 -8.81 16.13
C LEU A 711 -4.99 -9.88 16.68
N MET A 712 -5.34 -10.50 17.81
CA MET A 712 -4.46 -11.42 18.52
C MET A 712 -4.59 -12.88 18.06
N ALA A 713 -5.75 -13.29 17.59
CA ALA A 713 -6.05 -14.69 17.26
C ALA A 713 -5.97 -15.02 15.77
N THR A 714 -5.90 -14.01 14.86
CA THR A 714 -5.63 -14.26 13.44
C THR A 714 -4.14 -14.09 13.12
N GLY A 715 -3.70 -14.59 11.98
CA GLY A 715 -2.39 -14.28 11.41
C GLY A 715 -2.28 -12.84 10.89
N ASN A 716 -3.35 -12.05 10.99
CA ASN A 716 -3.46 -10.66 10.56
C ASN A 716 -3.07 -10.43 9.07
N THR A 717 -3.34 -11.42 8.22
CA THR A 717 -2.98 -11.45 6.80
C THR A 717 -4.14 -10.92 5.97
N PRO A 718 -3.98 -9.88 5.15
CA PRO A 718 -5.06 -9.29 4.35
C PRO A 718 -5.33 -10.10 3.07
N ILE A 719 -5.83 -11.32 3.20
CA ILE A 719 -6.13 -12.26 2.11
C ILE A 719 -7.63 -12.37 1.88
N MET A 720 -8.04 -12.41 0.61
CA MET A 720 -9.43 -12.62 0.18
C MET A 720 -9.67 -14.09 -0.16
N ASP A 721 -9.78 -14.94 0.85
CA ASP A 721 -10.03 -16.36 0.69
C ASP A 721 -11.00 -16.87 1.77
N TRP A 722 -11.97 -17.70 1.38
CA TRP A 722 -12.94 -18.33 2.29
C TRP A 722 -12.39 -19.55 3.03
N ASN A 723 -11.14 -19.94 2.80
CA ASN A 723 -10.52 -21.02 3.53
C ASN A 723 -10.63 -20.77 5.04
N LEU A 724 -11.19 -21.76 5.76
CA LEU A 724 -11.36 -21.75 7.23
C LEU A 724 -10.03 -21.75 7.98
N PHE A 725 -9.01 -22.32 7.37
CA PHE A 725 -7.70 -22.60 7.99
C PHE A 725 -6.65 -21.52 7.73
N ASN A 726 -6.97 -20.45 7.03
CA ASN A 726 -6.10 -19.30 6.93
C ASN A 726 -6.58 -18.13 7.82
N GLY A 727 -5.64 -17.21 8.12
CA GLY A 727 -5.94 -15.98 8.81
C GLY A 727 -6.70 -14.99 7.93
N PHE A 728 -7.04 -13.85 8.51
CA PHE A 728 -7.61 -12.70 7.81
C PHE A 728 -7.29 -11.42 8.59
N ARG A 729 -7.49 -10.28 7.96
CA ARG A 729 -7.33 -8.96 8.57
C ARG A 729 -8.65 -8.20 8.50
N ALA A 730 -9.15 -7.71 9.65
CA ALA A 730 -10.41 -6.96 9.70
C ALA A 730 -10.16 -5.45 9.75
N LEU A 731 -11.14 -4.65 9.31
CA LEU A 731 -11.08 -3.18 9.34
C LEU A 731 -10.73 -2.63 10.73
N ALA A 732 -11.43 -3.08 11.78
CA ALA A 732 -11.19 -2.62 13.14
C ALA A 732 -9.79 -2.97 13.66
N ALA A 733 -9.31 -4.19 13.38
CA ALA A 733 -7.97 -4.63 13.76
C ALA A 733 -6.88 -3.85 13.00
N ASN A 734 -7.10 -3.58 11.71
CA ASN A 734 -6.19 -2.79 10.89
C ASN A 734 -6.01 -1.36 11.41
N ILE A 735 -7.12 -0.68 11.74
CA ILE A 735 -7.10 0.66 12.30
C ILE A 735 -6.28 0.68 13.60
N ALA A 736 -6.50 -0.30 14.50
CA ALA A 736 -5.81 -0.36 15.78
C ALA A 736 -4.30 -0.57 15.66
N VAL A 737 -3.84 -1.29 14.62
CA VAL A 737 -2.41 -1.56 14.39
C VAL A 737 -1.72 -0.38 13.72
N GLU A 738 -2.33 0.20 12.69
CA GLU A 738 -1.62 1.11 11.79
C GLU A 738 -1.80 2.59 12.13
N ILE A 739 -2.87 2.98 12.85
CA ILE A 739 -3.10 4.39 13.15
C ILE A 739 -2.00 5.03 14.01
N PRO A 740 -1.38 4.31 14.98
CA PRO A 740 -0.29 4.88 15.79
C PRO A 740 0.98 5.17 14.98
N GLU A 741 1.18 4.48 13.86
CA GLU A 741 2.36 4.60 12.99
C GLU A 741 2.11 5.49 11.78
N ALA A 742 0.84 5.82 11.48
CA ALA A 742 0.47 6.61 10.32
C ALA A 742 0.82 8.09 10.52
N PRO A 743 1.58 8.72 9.61
CA PRO A 743 1.87 10.16 9.66
C PRO A 743 0.58 10.98 9.64
N PHE A 744 0.46 11.93 10.56
CA PHE A 744 -0.72 12.79 10.65
C PHE A 744 -0.99 13.51 9.33
N GLY A 745 -2.22 13.42 8.84
CA GLY A 745 -2.64 14.04 7.57
C GLY A 745 -2.12 13.36 6.30
N GLY A 746 -1.31 12.31 6.41
CA GLY A 746 -0.84 11.51 5.28
C GLY A 746 -1.92 10.62 4.69
N THR A 747 -1.64 10.00 3.54
CA THR A 747 -2.59 9.14 2.81
C THR A 747 -3.05 7.95 3.65
N LEU A 748 -2.12 7.22 4.26
CA LEU A 748 -2.46 6.09 5.13
C LEU A 748 -3.39 6.52 6.27
N TYR A 749 -3.06 7.61 6.97
CA TYR A 749 -3.90 8.15 8.06
C TYR A 749 -5.34 8.38 7.59
N ARG A 750 -5.53 9.05 6.45
CA ARG A 750 -6.86 9.34 5.90
C ARG A 750 -7.60 8.12 5.41
N VAL A 751 -6.90 7.13 4.83
CA VAL A 751 -7.50 5.85 4.42
C VAL A 751 -7.94 5.02 5.63
N LEU A 752 -7.22 5.08 6.76
CA LEU A 752 -7.65 4.46 8.02
C LEU A 752 -8.91 5.14 8.59
N PHE A 753 -9.04 6.47 8.46
CA PHE A 753 -10.29 7.16 8.78
C PHE A 753 -11.44 6.79 7.83
N LEU A 754 -11.14 6.56 6.54
CA LEU A 754 -12.13 6.02 5.60
C LEU A 754 -12.56 4.60 6.00
N ALA A 755 -11.64 3.75 6.44
CA ALA A 755 -11.97 2.43 6.97
C ALA A 755 -12.86 2.52 8.21
N ALA A 756 -12.61 3.47 9.12
CA ALA A 756 -13.46 3.75 10.27
C ALA A 756 -14.86 4.26 9.85
N LEU A 757 -14.92 5.14 8.84
CA LEU A 757 -16.19 5.62 8.28
C LEU A 757 -17.01 4.47 7.67
N LEU A 758 -16.36 3.58 6.91
CA LEU A 758 -17.01 2.40 6.32
C LEU A 758 -17.56 1.46 7.41
N LEU A 759 -16.79 1.23 8.48
CA LEU A 759 -17.22 0.41 9.61
C LEU A 759 -18.45 1.04 10.29
N PHE A 760 -18.43 2.35 10.53
CA PHE A 760 -19.53 3.10 11.11
C PHE A 760 -20.78 3.05 10.23
N VAL A 761 -20.65 3.32 8.93
CA VAL A 761 -21.77 3.29 7.97
C VAL A 761 -22.34 1.89 7.84
N THR A 762 -21.50 0.85 7.77
CA THR A 762 -21.94 -0.54 7.67
C THR A 762 -22.71 -0.96 8.92
N THR A 763 -22.20 -0.65 10.11
CA THR A 763 -22.89 -0.96 11.37
C THR A 763 -24.20 -0.19 11.51
N PHE A 764 -24.23 1.07 11.08
CA PHE A 764 -25.44 1.89 11.07
C PHE A 764 -26.51 1.31 10.14
N ILE A 765 -26.15 0.93 8.90
CA ILE A 765 -27.07 0.32 7.92
C ILE A 765 -27.63 -0.99 8.47
N VAL A 766 -26.75 -1.86 8.98
CA VAL A 766 -27.16 -3.17 9.53
C VAL A 766 -28.10 -2.99 10.71
N ASN A 767 -27.79 -2.11 11.66
CA ASN A 767 -28.62 -1.86 12.82
C ASN A 767 -29.98 -1.24 12.42
N THR A 768 -30.01 -0.33 11.45
CA THR A 768 -31.25 0.28 10.94
C THR A 768 -32.12 -0.76 10.23
N ALA A 769 -31.51 -1.60 9.38
CA ALA A 769 -32.22 -2.70 8.73
C ALA A 769 -32.80 -3.69 9.76
N ALA A 770 -31.99 -4.04 10.77
CA ALA A 770 -32.42 -4.91 11.87
C ALA A 770 -33.61 -4.35 12.64
N GLU A 771 -33.58 -3.06 12.98
CA GLU A 771 -34.68 -2.39 13.68
C GLU A 771 -35.98 -2.37 12.84
N THR A 772 -35.84 -2.11 11.54
CA THR A 772 -36.96 -2.14 10.60
C THR A 772 -37.61 -3.52 10.51
N VAL A 773 -36.80 -4.58 10.42
CA VAL A 773 -37.28 -5.97 10.42
C VAL A 773 -37.91 -6.32 11.75
N ARG A 774 -37.28 -5.96 12.87
CA ARG A 774 -37.84 -6.16 14.23
C ARG A 774 -39.21 -5.50 14.37
N HIS A 775 -39.34 -4.26 13.93
CA HIS A 775 -40.62 -3.54 14.00
C HIS A 775 -41.71 -4.24 13.18
N SER A 776 -41.40 -4.67 11.96
CA SER A 776 -42.31 -5.43 11.08
C SER A 776 -42.75 -6.76 11.72
N MET A 777 -41.78 -7.51 12.29
CA MET A 777 -42.08 -8.76 12.99
C MET A 777 -42.97 -8.54 14.22
N ARG A 778 -42.66 -7.50 15.03
CA ARG A 778 -43.50 -7.15 16.21
C ARG A 778 -44.90 -6.78 15.82
N GLN A 779 -45.13 -6.10 14.71
CA GLN A 779 -46.50 -5.79 14.23
C GLN A 779 -47.28 -7.05 13.82
N ARG A 780 -46.60 -8.07 13.27
CA ARG A 780 -47.24 -9.35 12.87
C ARG A 780 -47.56 -10.23 14.06
N TYR A 781 -46.64 -10.34 15.03
CA TYR A 781 -46.81 -11.27 16.18
C TYR A 781 -47.31 -10.59 17.45
N GLY A 782 -47.29 -9.28 17.57
CA GLY A 782 -47.79 -8.52 18.71
C GLY A 782 -49.32 -8.31 18.71
N LYS A 783 -50.03 -8.81 17.66
CA LYS A 783 -51.47 -8.83 17.57
C LYS A 783 -52.08 -10.19 17.99
N LEU A 784 -51.25 -11.15 18.32
CA LEU A 784 -51.58 -12.43 18.93
C LEU A 784 -51.53 -12.32 20.45
#